data_95d118c5a514a3792a854d8030721482
#
_entry.id   95d118c5a514a3792a854d8030721482
#
_cell.length_a   1.000
_cell.length_b   1.000
_cell.length_c   1.000
_cell.angle_alpha   90.00
_cell.angle_beta   90.00
_cell.angle_gamma   90.00
#
_symmetry.space_group_name_H-M   'P 1'
#
loop_
_entity.id
_entity.type
_entity.pdbx_description
1 polymer ?
#
loop_
_entity_poly.entity_id
_entity_poly.type
_entity_poly.pdbx_seq_one_letter_code
_entity_poly.pdbx_strand_id
1 'polypeptide(L)'
;MLLESLCSSNRRLLFFLYICYGYFFQYIHSITIAHQLQINISPPIATKQEKTLWIGGMFPQTGEWAGGEAAFPAAIKALDQINQREDILPGYYLNLSAYDTKCSAGLGTTILYELLYNKTFGNVNSSILMLLGPACSPVSTAVGEAAKMWNLIVLSYGSSSPALSNRARFHTFFRTHPPATLHNPTRIKFFELFAWKRIAILIQTEEVWQSTAENLEVLARKHNVHIAVRQLFDNDPSHAISNLQKDDIRIIVGLFYEEKARKVFCKAYQQKYFGESYVWWLIGWYADNWFLKIDDIDCTAEQMSRAVEGHFTTEIQMLTDAKTRTISGLTAQEFITDLNTTLKQLFPKQPIESVGGYVEAPLAYDATWALALALNRSLGRTNLEEWSYGNVDMKEIMMDDMKKTDFFGVSGAVKFDELGNRMSKVVVEQLRNGFYHRLARFDAEKGSIEWLNGEESDDHEKRRLAPYDQMQISNKVLEISRTLYLTMSCFAALGLLFSFVCLVLNIVYRKRKFIWQSKPMYNNCALIGGIICLADVFLLGADSQTDNPTRFVKLCQLKGSLLAAGFSICYGGLLAKLVRTYLLSTKKTINPIWSMCELFIIVGSLLLIDLIVFVIWHIKDPLVFTSEPTGDSSILNDVKTVFKLQQCRSKQNMIWIGLLYSIKGILIVIGIYLSYETRASKLEMINDAHLVRMCTYNIFIVCLISASLTLIIERNQDADFAFASIAIILCCFVSFGLIFLPKILYHATSNSTTAGHGSNSTTQQLSSEDEEKHRKLIAENEQLRALIAEREARVNELIEKLKQHGSNIVIRDVQRFTTNPSSGPTSANHDGESTGLIDSTAYVMRRRSTFANPITLSTHLSNTAISTTTTSVTGKVVEVPTEMNHIDPKHSSTSSYRESVC
;
A
#
# COMPACT_ATOMS: atom_id res chain seq x y z
N MET A 1 -51.86 46.65 -33.60
CA MET A 1 -51.97 46.10 -32.21
C MET A 1 -53.19 45.20 -31.94
N LEU A 2 -54.39 45.42 -32.55
CA LEU A 2 -55.54 44.50 -32.33
C LEU A 2 -55.55 43.25 -33.26
N LEU A 3 -54.88 43.34 -34.42
CA LEU A 3 -54.75 42.20 -35.38
C LEU A 3 -53.59 41.22 -35.01
N GLU A 4 -52.57 41.62 -34.29
CA GLU A 4 -51.49 40.76 -33.85
C GLU A 4 -51.90 39.89 -32.62
N SER A 5 -52.78 40.35 -31.77
CA SER A 5 -53.35 39.65 -30.62
C SER A 5 -54.26 38.47 -31.03
N LEU A 6 -54.99 38.59 -32.11
CA LEU A 6 -55.90 37.55 -32.63
C LEU A 6 -55.15 36.42 -33.37
N CYS A 7 -54.02 36.75 -34.01
CA CYS A 7 -53.19 35.76 -34.70
C CYS A 7 -52.36 34.88 -33.69
N SER A 8 -51.99 35.43 -32.53
CA SER A 8 -51.29 34.72 -31.49
C SER A 8 -52.21 33.71 -30.73
N SER A 9 -53.47 34.05 -30.55
CA SER A 9 -54.43 33.17 -29.86
C SER A 9 -54.82 31.96 -30.73
N ASN A 10 -54.97 32.11 -32.00
CA ASN A 10 -55.29 31.01 -32.93
C ASN A 10 -54.13 30.04 -33.14
N ARG A 11 -52.87 30.51 -33.08
CA ARG A 11 -51.70 29.61 -33.12
C ARG A 11 -51.57 28.77 -31.88
N ARG A 12 -51.90 29.29 -30.70
CA ARG A 12 -51.87 28.47 -29.45
C ARG A 12 -53.02 27.45 -29.43
N LEU A 13 -54.14 27.77 -29.92
CA LEU A 13 -55.29 26.84 -30.05
C LEU A 13 -55.04 25.77 -31.09
N LEU A 14 -54.42 26.09 -32.21
CA LEU A 14 -54.01 25.09 -33.22
C LEU A 14 -52.87 24.21 -32.72
N PHE A 15 -51.92 24.73 -31.94
CA PHE A 15 -50.84 23.95 -31.33
C PHE A 15 -51.42 23.00 -30.26
N PHE A 16 -52.37 23.46 -29.48
CA PHE A 16 -53.06 22.63 -28.47
C PHE A 16 -53.93 21.52 -29.10
N LEU A 17 -54.61 21.85 -30.16
CA LEU A 17 -55.36 20.88 -30.95
C LEU A 17 -54.46 19.88 -31.67
N TYR A 18 -53.29 20.30 -32.14
CA TYR A 18 -52.29 19.39 -32.75
C TYR A 18 -51.68 18.47 -31.71
N ILE A 19 -51.42 18.96 -30.51
CA ILE A 19 -50.97 18.13 -29.39
C ILE A 19 -52.04 17.16 -28.91
N CYS A 20 -53.30 17.64 -28.77
CA CYS A 20 -54.45 16.78 -28.43
C CYS A 20 -54.73 15.73 -29.50
N TYR A 21 -54.60 16.10 -30.81
CA TYR A 21 -54.76 15.19 -31.92
C TYR A 21 -53.62 14.16 -31.99
N GLY A 22 -52.40 14.57 -31.70
CA GLY A 22 -51.23 13.69 -31.56
C GLY A 22 -51.40 12.70 -30.41
N TYR A 23 -51.82 13.13 -29.22
CA TYR A 23 -52.09 12.26 -28.08
C TYR A 23 -53.30 11.34 -28.31
N PHE A 24 -54.34 11.84 -28.98
CA PHE A 24 -55.52 11.03 -29.35
C PHE A 24 -55.20 9.95 -30.42
N PHE A 25 -54.35 10.30 -31.41
CA PHE A 25 -53.84 9.32 -32.39
C PHE A 25 -52.88 8.31 -31.79
N GLN A 26 -52.03 8.74 -30.87
CA GLN A 26 -51.14 7.85 -30.09
C GLN A 26 -51.94 6.94 -29.17
N TYR A 27 -53.03 7.47 -28.55
CA TYR A 27 -53.94 6.70 -27.72
C TYR A 27 -54.74 5.68 -28.54
N ILE A 28 -55.25 6.06 -29.70
CA ILE A 28 -55.96 5.12 -30.64
C ILE A 28 -54.94 4.11 -31.21
N HIS A 29 -53.71 4.50 -31.53
CA HIS A 29 -52.69 3.59 -32.01
C HIS A 29 -52.28 2.60 -30.90
N SER A 30 -52.20 3.07 -29.67
CA SER A 30 -51.97 2.19 -28.52
C SER A 30 -53.12 1.20 -28.26
N ILE A 31 -54.35 1.65 -28.41
CA ILE A 31 -55.57 0.77 -28.32
C ILE A 31 -55.58 -0.21 -29.48
N THR A 32 -55.22 0.19 -30.69
CA THR A 32 -55.22 -0.69 -31.88
C THR A 32 -54.07 -1.73 -31.78
N ILE A 33 -52.90 -1.34 -31.23
CA ILE A 33 -51.79 -2.24 -30.96
C ILE A 33 -52.15 -3.23 -29.82
N ALA A 34 -52.83 -2.77 -28.77
CA ALA A 34 -53.30 -3.64 -27.68
C ALA A 34 -54.33 -4.68 -28.18
N HIS A 35 -55.12 -4.35 -29.18
CA HIS A 35 -56.06 -5.29 -29.80
C HIS A 35 -55.38 -6.22 -30.83
N GLN A 36 -54.25 -5.88 -31.41
CA GLN A 36 -53.49 -6.74 -32.35
C GLN A 36 -52.52 -7.71 -31.68
N LEU A 37 -52.19 -7.56 -30.37
CA LEU A 37 -51.33 -8.47 -29.61
C LEU A 37 -52.07 -9.57 -28.86
N GLN A 38 -53.37 -9.71 -29.06
CA GLN A 38 -54.08 -10.92 -28.72
C GLN A 38 -53.73 -11.96 -29.81
N ILE A 39 -52.72 -12.79 -29.55
CA ILE A 39 -52.42 -13.93 -30.41
C ILE A 39 -53.65 -14.85 -30.28
N ASN A 40 -54.63 -14.72 -31.23
CA ASN A 40 -55.69 -15.68 -31.40
C ASN A 40 -55.08 -16.98 -31.93
N ILE A 41 -54.58 -17.82 -31.03
CA ILE A 41 -54.38 -19.22 -31.32
C ILE A 41 -55.81 -19.78 -31.34
N SER A 42 -56.35 -20.02 -32.54
CA SER A 42 -57.59 -20.74 -32.68
C SER A 42 -57.46 -22.09 -31.97
N PRO A 43 -58.31 -22.41 -30.98
CA PRO A 43 -58.22 -23.68 -30.31
C PRO A 43 -58.35 -24.79 -31.34
N PRO A 44 -57.59 -25.90 -31.23
CA PRO A 44 -57.81 -27.08 -32.00
C PRO A 44 -59.31 -27.52 -31.78
N ILE A 45 -59.97 -27.94 -32.80
CA ILE A 45 -61.38 -28.35 -32.77
C ILE A 45 -61.55 -29.48 -31.72
N ALA A 46 -61.99 -29.10 -30.49
CA ALA A 46 -62.25 -30.03 -29.42
C ALA A 46 -63.37 -30.98 -29.82
N THR A 47 -63.08 -32.25 -29.94
CA THR A 47 -64.03 -33.33 -30.25
C THR A 47 -64.75 -33.86 -29.02
N LYS A 48 -64.54 -33.26 -27.82
CA LYS A 48 -65.25 -33.53 -26.57
C LYS A 48 -65.66 -32.19 -25.91
N GLN A 49 -66.81 -32.17 -25.27
CA GLN A 49 -67.31 -31.07 -24.41
C GLN A 49 -66.48 -31.00 -23.11
N GLU A 50 -65.26 -30.64 -23.24
CA GLU A 50 -64.34 -30.40 -22.09
C GLU A 50 -64.56 -29.02 -21.49
N LYS A 51 -64.63 -28.93 -20.14
CA LYS A 51 -64.73 -27.66 -19.43
C LYS A 51 -63.38 -26.98 -19.46
N THR A 52 -63.35 -25.70 -19.76
CA THR A 52 -62.09 -24.95 -19.87
C THR A 52 -61.71 -24.28 -18.56
N LEU A 53 -60.49 -24.57 -18.07
CA LEU A 53 -59.84 -23.88 -16.96
C LEU A 53 -58.88 -22.81 -17.50
N TRP A 54 -58.88 -21.62 -16.90
CA TRP A 54 -58.08 -20.49 -17.39
C TRP A 54 -56.98 -20.16 -16.41
N ILE A 55 -55.74 -19.97 -16.91
CA ILE A 55 -54.63 -19.38 -16.21
C ILE A 55 -54.24 -18.07 -16.91
N GLY A 56 -53.78 -17.06 -16.09
CA GLY A 56 -53.31 -15.81 -16.62
C GLY A 56 -51.82 -15.92 -16.94
N GLY A 57 -51.39 -15.41 -18.09
CA GLY A 57 -50.02 -15.41 -18.52
C GLY A 57 -49.42 -14.01 -18.62
N MET A 58 -48.25 -13.81 -18.05
CA MET A 58 -47.54 -12.54 -18.06
C MET A 58 -46.13 -12.72 -18.58
N PHE A 59 -45.90 -12.37 -19.88
CA PHE A 59 -44.64 -12.57 -20.58
C PHE A 59 -44.10 -11.24 -21.09
N PRO A 60 -42.84 -10.88 -20.83
CA PRO A 60 -42.20 -9.70 -21.42
C PRO A 60 -41.73 -10.04 -22.84
N GLN A 61 -42.61 -9.88 -23.83
CA GLN A 61 -42.30 -10.16 -25.25
C GLN A 61 -41.52 -8.99 -25.89
N THR A 62 -41.69 -7.78 -25.35
CA THR A 62 -40.99 -6.57 -25.79
C THR A 62 -40.51 -5.78 -24.58
N GLY A 63 -39.76 -4.67 -24.79
CA GLY A 63 -39.26 -3.80 -23.72
C GLY A 63 -37.77 -4.03 -23.39
N GLU A 64 -37.37 -3.70 -22.18
CA GLU A 64 -35.96 -3.75 -21.77
C GLU A 64 -35.35 -5.17 -21.81
N TRP A 65 -36.16 -6.16 -21.51
CA TRP A 65 -35.81 -7.58 -21.65
C TRP A 65 -36.99 -8.35 -22.29
N ALA A 66 -36.74 -8.85 -23.47
CA ALA A 66 -37.73 -9.57 -24.26
C ALA A 66 -37.75 -11.08 -23.96
N GLY A 67 -37.56 -11.48 -22.69
CA GLY A 67 -37.48 -12.88 -22.26
C GLY A 67 -38.72 -13.73 -22.53
N GLY A 68 -39.82 -13.10 -22.88
CA GLY A 68 -41.05 -13.76 -23.29
C GLY A 68 -41.01 -14.33 -24.71
N GLU A 69 -40.13 -13.90 -25.60
CA GLU A 69 -40.06 -14.39 -26.98
C GLU A 69 -39.87 -15.90 -27.08
N ALA A 70 -39.01 -16.48 -26.26
CA ALA A 70 -38.82 -17.94 -26.23
C ALA A 70 -39.63 -18.62 -25.10
N ALA A 71 -39.86 -17.95 -23.97
CA ALA A 71 -40.58 -18.52 -22.83
C ALA A 71 -42.08 -18.76 -23.13
N PHE A 72 -42.70 -17.86 -23.90
CA PHE A 72 -44.12 -18.04 -24.27
C PHE A 72 -44.35 -19.26 -25.19
N PRO A 73 -43.64 -19.46 -26.31
CA PRO A 73 -43.73 -20.67 -27.09
C PRO A 73 -43.46 -21.96 -26.30
N ALA A 74 -42.50 -21.92 -25.35
CA ALA A 74 -42.23 -23.07 -24.48
C ALA A 74 -43.39 -23.37 -23.54
N ALA A 75 -44.05 -22.36 -22.96
CA ALA A 75 -45.27 -22.54 -22.14
C ALA A 75 -46.41 -23.08 -22.94
N ILE A 76 -46.63 -22.63 -24.17
CA ILE A 76 -47.68 -23.17 -25.08
C ILE A 76 -47.43 -24.65 -25.39
N LYS A 77 -46.18 -25.02 -25.70
CA LYS A 77 -45.83 -26.45 -25.91
C LYS A 77 -46.12 -27.31 -24.68
N ALA A 78 -45.85 -26.81 -23.50
CA ALA A 78 -46.21 -27.51 -22.26
C ALA A 78 -47.72 -27.70 -22.14
N LEU A 79 -48.50 -26.64 -22.42
CA LEU A 79 -49.97 -26.71 -22.40
C LEU A 79 -50.53 -27.73 -23.41
N ASP A 80 -50.04 -27.74 -24.64
CA ASP A 80 -50.44 -28.66 -25.67
C ASP A 80 -50.21 -30.12 -25.24
N GLN A 81 -49.05 -30.38 -24.62
CA GLN A 81 -48.72 -31.72 -24.11
C GLN A 81 -49.56 -32.11 -22.88
N ILE A 82 -49.83 -31.17 -21.95
CA ILE A 82 -50.68 -31.36 -20.78
C ILE A 82 -52.09 -31.73 -21.25
N ASN A 83 -52.66 -30.99 -22.20
CA ASN A 83 -54.00 -31.20 -22.71
C ASN A 83 -54.18 -32.50 -23.54
N GLN A 84 -53.06 -33.08 -24.05
CA GLN A 84 -53.04 -34.38 -24.74
C GLN A 84 -53.04 -35.55 -23.74
N ARG A 85 -52.78 -35.29 -22.44
CA ARG A 85 -52.71 -36.36 -21.42
C ARG A 85 -54.00 -36.54 -20.69
N GLU A 86 -54.54 -37.79 -20.68
CA GLU A 86 -55.80 -38.16 -20.02
C GLU A 86 -55.69 -38.30 -18.49
N ASP A 87 -54.42 -38.43 -17.95
CA ASP A 87 -54.14 -38.57 -16.53
C ASP A 87 -53.94 -37.22 -15.81
N ILE A 88 -53.92 -36.13 -16.55
CA ILE A 88 -53.75 -34.79 -16.02
C ILE A 88 -55.00 -33.97 -16.34
N LEU A 89 -55.61 -33.37 -15.28
CA LEU A 89 -56.88 -32.62 -15.39
C LEU A 89 -57.99 -33.31 -16.18
N PRO A 90 -58.34 -34.56 -15.86
CA PRO A 90 -59.31 -35.32 -16.63
C PRO A 90 -60.65 -34.60 -16.73
N GLY A 91 -61.18 -34.42 -17.94
CA GLY A 91 -62.41 -33.69 -18.22
C GLY A 91 -62.26 -32.16 -18.31
N TYR A 92 -61.09 -31.68 -18.22
CA TYR A 92 -60.82 -30.26 -18.36
C TYR A 92 -59.76 -29.99 -19.44
N TYR A 93 -59.91 -28.85 -20.11
CA TYR A 93 -58.96 -28.26 -21.03
C TYR A 93 -58.32 -27.06 -20.38
N LEU A 94 -56.99 -27.04 -20.16
CA LEU A 94 -56.23 -25.92 -19.56
C LEU A 94 -55.88 -24.93 -20.66
N ASN A 95 -56.29 -23.68 -20.48
CA ASN A 95 -56.03 -22.61 -21.43
C ASN A 95 -55.28 -21.42 -20.78
N LEU A 96 -54.52 -20.64 -21.57
CA LEU A 96 -53.70 -19.54 -21.15
C LEU A 96 -54.15 -18.22 -21.79
N SER A 97 -54.48 -17.22 -20.97
CA SER A 97 -54.69 -15.85 -21.43
C SER A 97 -53.40 -15.03 -21.21
N ALA A 98 -52.58 -14.82 -22.27
CA ALA A 98 -51.26 -14.25 -22.18
C ALA A 98 -51.18 -12.79 -22.65
N TYR A 99 -50.39 -11.99 -21.94
CA TYR A 99 -50.20 -10.56 -22.19
C TYR A 99 -48.70 -10.18 -22.12
N ASP A 100 -48.31 -9.17 -22.89
CA ASP A 100 -46.96 -8.61 -22.87
C ASP A 100 -46.82 -7.58 -21.76
N THR A 101 -45.93 -7.84 -20.77
CA THR A 101 -45.70 -6.97 -19.66
C THR A 101 -44.66 -5.88 -19.94
N LYS A 102 -43.87 -5.99 -21.01
CA LYS A 102 -42.75 -5.09 -21.38
C LYS A 102 -41.76 -4.84 -20.25
N CYS A 103 -41.64 -5.76 -19.29
CA CYS A 103 -40.86 -5.58 -18.05
C CYS A 103 -41.29 -4.33 -17.21
N SER A 104 -42.45 -3.75 -17.46
CA SER A 104 -42.99 -2.59 -16.78
C SER A 104 -43.89 -2.97 -15.62
N ALA A 105 -43.57 -2.59 -14.38
CA ALA A 105 -44.33 -2.85 -13.17
C ALA A 105 -45.78 -2.26 -13.28
N GLY A 106 -45.87 -1.03 -13.81
CA GLY A 106 -47.17 -0.37 -14.01
C GLY A 106 -48.06 -1.12 -15.01
N LEU A 107 -47.48 -1.53 -16.15
CA LEU A 107 -48.23 -2.31 -17.16
C LEU A 107 -48.61 -3.69 -16.61
N GLY A 108 -47.70 -4.37 -15.89
CA GLY A 108 -47.99 -5.65 -15.25
C GLY A 108 -49.16 -5.58 -14.26
N THR A 109 -49.22 -4.50 -13.47
CA THR A 109 -50.37 -4.24 -12.58
C THR A 109 -51.65 -3.99 -13.36
N THR A 110 -51.61 -3.24 -14.45
CA THR A 110 -52.78 -3.04 -15.33
C THR A 110 -53.28 -4.36 -15.90
N ILE A 111 -52.39 -5.21 -16.40
CA ILE A 111 -52.71 -6.56 -16.92
C ILE A 111 -53.33 -7.43 -15.82
N LEU A 112 -52.83 -7.37 -14.60
CA LEU A 112 -53.41 -8.08 -13.48
C LEU A 112 -54.88 -7.68 -13.27
N TYR A 113 -55.18 -6.38 -13.26
CA TYR A 113 -56.55 -5.91 -13.14
C TYR A 113 -57.41 -6.31 -14.33
N GLU A 114 -56.92 -6.29 -15.56
CA GLU A 114 -57.64 -6.79 -16.74
C GLU A 114 -57.97 -8.27 -16.58
N LEU A 115 -57.02 -9.09 -16.16
CA LEU A 115 -57.23 -10.52 -15.91
C LEU A 115 -58.23 -10.78 -14.77
N LEU A 116 -58.27 -9.94 -13.73
CA LEU A 116 -59.18 -10.12 -12.59
C LEU A 116 -60.62 -9.68 -12.92
N TYR A 117 -60.81 -8.63 -13.71
CA TYR A 117 -62.10 -8.01 -13.95
C TYR A 117 -62.70 -8.37 -15.32
N ASN A 118 -61.92 -8.93 -16.24
CA ASN A 118 -62.44 -9.45 -17.51
C ASN A 118 -63.12 -10.80 -17.26
N LYS A 119 -64.46 -10.82 -17.24
CA LYS A 119 -65.23 -12.00 -16.93
C LYS A 119 -65.55 -12.87 -18.18
N THR A 120 -65.05 -12.48 -19.34
CA THR A 120 -65.34 -13.16 -20.60
C THR A 120 -64.10 -13.74 -21.26
N PHE A 121 -63.58 -14.83 -20.70
CA PHE A 121 -62.53 -15.61 -21.34
C PHE A 121 -63.23 -16.66 -22.28
N GLY A 122 -63.06 -16.54 -23.60
CA GLY A 122 -63.59 -17.51 -24.54
C GLY A 122 -65.11 -17.64 -24.57
N ASN A 123 -65.87 -16.55 -24.37
CA ASN A 123 -67.34 -16.51 -24.25
C ASN A 123 -67.91 -17.23 -23.01
N VAL A 124 -67.10 -17.57 -22.02
CA VAL A 124 -67.60 -18.24 -20.80
C VAL A 124 -67.26 -17.32 -19.61
N ASN A 125 -68.19 -17.18 -18.67
CA ASN A 125 -68.00 -16.44 -17.42
C ASN A 125 -67.11 -17.26 -16.46
N SER A 126 -65.76 -17.12 -16.59
CA SER A 126 -64.79 -17.86 -15.80
C SER A 126 -63.77 -16.95 -15.18
N SER A 127 -63.26 -17.33 -14.00
CA SER A 127 -62.17 -16.63 -13.28
C SER A 127 -60.82 -17.28 -13.54
N ILE A 128 -59.74 -16.49 -13.51
CA ILE A 128 -58.40 -17.02 -13.59
C ILE A 128 -58.06 -17.79 -12.30
N LEU A 129 -57.50 -18.99 -12.41
CA LEU A 129 -57.17 -19.87 -11.28
C LEU A 129 -55.80 -19.52 -10.69
N MET A 130 -54.79 -19.32 -11.52
CA MET A 130 -53.41 -19.00 -11.15
C MET A 130 -52.78 -18.12 -12.21
N LEU A 131 -51.62 -17.50 -11.86
CA LEU A 131 -50.80 -16.71 -12.78
C LEU A 131 -49.50 -17.46 -13.13
N LEU A 132 -49.21 -17.57 -14.43
CA LEU A 132 -47.92 -17.97 -14.98
C LEU A 132 -47.09 -16.70 -15.33
N GLY A 133 -46.00 -16.49 -14.65
CA GLY A 133 -45.27 -15.24 -14.67
C GLY A 133 -45.73 -14.31 -13.53
N PRO A 134 -45.28 -13.02 -13.52
CA PRO A 134 -44.35 -12.37 -14.44
C PRO A 134 -42.93 -12.90 -14.38
N ALA A 135 -42.11 -12.58 -15.39
CA ALA A 135 -40.71 -12.98 -15.41
C ALA A 135 -39.78 -11.91 -14.80
N CYS A 136 -40.04 -10.64 -15.05
CA CYS A 136 -39.23 -9.54 -14.53
C CYS A 136 -39.45 -9.28 -13.03
N SER A 137 -38.41 -9.17 -12.24
CA SER A 137 -38.51 -8.97 -10.78
C SER A 137 -39.32 -7.74 -10.36
N PRO A 138 -39.20 -6.54 -10.97
CA PRO A 138 -40.04 -5.39 -10.63
C PRO A 138 -41.54 -5.64 -10.89
N VAL A 139 -41.84 -6.31 -11.98
CA VAL A 139 -43.21 -6.67 -12.31
C VAL A 139 -43.78 -7.69 -11.31
N SER A 140 -42.98 -8.73 -10.97
CA SER A 140 -43.34 -9.73 -9.97
C SER A 140 -43.52 -9.15 -8.57
N THR A 141 -42.75 -8.13 -8.22
CA THR A 141 -42.93 -7.41 -6.93
C THR A 141 -44.30 -6.74 -6.90
N ALA A 142 -44.68 -5.95 -7.92
CA ALA A 142 -45.94 -5.24 -7.96
C ALA A 142 -47.13 -6.20 -8.07
N VAL A 143 -47.04 -7.16 -8.99
CA VAL A 143 -48.12 -8.15 -9.24
C VAL A 143 -48.29 -9.11 -8.06
N GLY A 144 -47.21 -9.65 -7.50
CA GLY A 144 -47.25 -10.59 -6.36
C GLY A 144 -47.77 -9.95 -5.08
N GLU A 145 -47.53 -8.67 -4.88
CA GLU A 145 -48.04 -7.94 -3.73
C GLU A 145 -49.55 -7.65 -3.89
N ALA A 146 -49.99 -7.32 -5.10
CA ALA A 146 -51.40 -7.10 -5.39
C ALA A 146 -52.20 -8.43 -5.45
N ALA A 147 -51.69 -9.44 -6.15
CA ALA A 147 -52.40 -10.72 -6.40
C ALA A 147 -52.84 -11.45 -5.14
N LYS A 148 -52.10 -11.33 -4.03
CA LYS A 148 -52.46 -11.94 -2.74
C LYS A 148 -53.79 -11.45 -2.20
N MET A 149 -54.22 -10.23 -2.55
CA MET A 149 -55.51 -9.67 -2.09
C MET A 149 -56.70 -10.40 -2.76
N TRP A 150 -56.49 -11.07 -3.88
CA TRP A 150 -57.48 -11.91 -4.58
C TRP A 150 -57.20 -13.40 -4.41
N ASN A 151 -56.37 -13.77 -3.40
CA ASN A 151 -56.01 -15.16 -3.15
C ASN A 151 -55.38 -15.88 -4.34
N LEU A 152 -54.80 -15.11 -5.30
CA LEU A 152 -54.29 -15.65 -6.55
C LEU A 152 -52.86 -16.13 -6.38
N ILE A 153 -52.57 -17.35 -6.78
CA ILE A 153 -51.21 -17.90 -6.75
C ILE A 153 -50.45 -17.40 -7.98
N VAL A 154 -49.23 -16.95 -7.76
CA VAL A 154 -48.31 -16.43 -8.77
C VAL A 154 -47.12 -17.36 -8.88
N LEU A 155 -46.89 -17.95 -10.07
CA LEU A 155 -45.68 -18.74 -10.35
C LEU A 155 -44.83 -18.06 -11.40
N SER A 156 -43.74 -17.43 -10.94
CA SER A 156 -42.77 -16.76 -11.80
C SER A 156 -41.78 -17.77 -12.38
N TYR A 157 -41.40 -17.59 -13.65
CA TYR A 157 -40.39 -18.42 -14.31
C TYR A 157 -39.06 -17.70 -14.54
N GLY A 158 -38.95 -16.39 -14.23
CA GLY A 158 -37.75 -15.60 -14.50
C GLY A 158 -37.30 -14.64 -13.39
N SER A 159 -38.14 -14.43 -12.33
CA SER A 159 -37.83 -13.46 -11.29
C SER A 159 -36.79 -13.95 -10.29
N SER A 160 -35.66 -13.22 -10.20
CA SER A 160 -34.51 -13.57 -9.37
C SER A 160 -34.37 -12.72 -8.11
N SER A 161 -35.20 -11.66 -7.89
CA SER A 161 -35.08 -10.80 -6.70
C SER A 161 -35.25 -11.58 -5.39
N PRO A 162 -34.27 -11.49 -4.44
CA PRO A 162 -34.39 -12.13 -3.14
C PRO A 162 -35.54 -11.61 -2.29
N ALA A 163 -35.97 -10.37 -2.52
CA ALA A 163 -37.08 -9.75 -1.79
C ALA A 163 -38.40 -10.53 -1.94
N LEU A 164 -38.60 -11.22 -3.09
CA LEU A 164 -39.75 -12.05 -3.36
C LEU A 164 -39.83 -13.32 -2.49
N SER A 165 -38.77 -13.69 -1.78
CA SER A 165 -38.75 -14.78 -0.80
C SER A 165 -39.35 -14.38 0.56
N ASN A 166 -39.73 -13.10 0.75
CA ASN A 166 -40.38 -12.65 1.98
C ASN A 166 -41.82 -13.14 2.04
N ARG A 167 -42.10 -14.23 2.77
CA ARG A 167 -43.42 -14.85 2.90
C ARG A 167 -44.45 -13.95 3.58
N ALA A 168 -44.09 -13.05 4.45
CA ALA A 168 -45.03 -12.10 5.04
C ALA A 168 -45.59 -11.13 3.98
N ARG A 169 -44.79 -10.80 2.99
CA ARG A 169 -45.16 -9.90 1.89
C ARG A 169 -45.77 -10.67 0.69
N PHE A 170 -45.18 -11.80 0.34
CA PHE A 170 -45.49 -12.57 -0.88
C PHE A 170 -45.89 -14.02 -0.58
N HIS A 171 -46.89 -14.24 0.25
CA HIS A 171 -47.25 -15.60 0.72
C HIS A 171 -47.79 -16.52 -0.36
N THR A 172 -48.38 -15.99 -1.46
CA THR A 172 -48.90 -16.74 -2.60
C THR A 172 -47.93 -16.87 -3.79
N PHE A 173 -46.71 -16.38 -3.64
CA PHE A 173 -45.71 -16.32 -4.69
C PHE A 173 -44.84 -17.59 -4.71
N PHE A 174 -44.65 -18.18 -5.88
CA PHE A 174 -43.69 -19.25 -6.16
C PHE A 174 -42.86 -18.91 -7.37
N ARG A 175 -41.71 -19.60 -7.54
CA ARG A 175 -40.90 -19.40 -8.73
C ARG A 175 -40.05 -20.61 -9.09
N THR A 176 -39.98 -20.91 -10.42
CA THR A 176 -39.07 -21.91 -10.98
C THR A 176 -37.69 -21.38 -11.24
N HIS A 177 -37.52 -20.06 -11.35
CA HIS A 177 -36.21 -19.39 -11.32
C HIS A 177 -35.79 -19.08 -9.85
N PRO A 178 -34.71 -19.66 -9.33
CA PRO A 178 -34.30 -19.40 -7.95
C PRO A 178 -33.85 -17.96 -7.72
N PRO A 179 -33.78 -17.52 -6.45
CA PRO A 179 -33.29 -16.18 -6.11
C PRO A 179 -31.81 -16.04 -6.42
N ALA A 180 -31.40 -14.82 -6.78
CA ALA A 180 -29.99 -14.49 -7.03
C ALA A 180 -29.07 -14.76 -5.83
N THR A 181 -29.61 -14.85 -4.62
CA THR A 181 -28.88 -15.26 -3.42
C THR A 181 -28.40 -16.70 -3.43
N LEU A 182 -28.99 -17.58 -4.31
CA LEU A 182 -28.54 -18.98 -4.46
C LEU A 182 -27.08 -19.07 -4.93
N HIS A 183 -26.58 -18.05 -5.64
CA HIS A 183 -25.21 -18.01 -6.14
C HIS A 183 -24.17 -17.73 -5.01
N ASN A 184 -24.58 -17.11 -3.91
CA ASN A 184 -23.66 -16.66 -2.85
C ASN A 184 -22.98 -17.80 -2.07
N PRO A 185 -23.67 -18.89 -1.67
CA PRO A 185 -23.00 -20.04 -1.06
C PRO A 185 -21.92 -20.65 -1.95
N THR A 186 -22.16 -20.70 -3.27
CA THR A 186 -21.18 -21.16 -4.25
C THR A 186 -19.96 -20.25 -4.27
N ARG A 187 -20.15 -18.92 -4.33
CA ARG A 187 -19.06 -17.93 -4.29
C ARG A 187 -18.23 -18.09 -3.03
N ILE A 188 -18.86 -18.14 -1.86
CA ILE A 188 -18.18 -18.33 -0.58
C ILE A 188 -17.35 -19.61 -0.57
N LYS A 189 -17.91 -20.71 -1.09
CA LYS A 189 -17.20 -22.00 -1.14
C LYS A 189 -15.93 -21.93 -2.00
N PHE A 190 -15.99 -21.23 -3.11
CA PHE A 190 -14.83 -20.97 -3.96
C PHE A 190 -13.85 -20.01 -3.33
N PHE A 191 -14.31 -18.99 -2.59
CA PHE A 191 -13.41 -18.10 -1.83
C PHE A 191 -12.63 -18.86 -0.76
N GLU A 192 -13.26 -19.82 -0.07
CA GLU A 192 -12.57 -20.73 0.84
C GLU A 192 -11.54 -21.62 0.13
N LEU A 193 -11.93 -22.19 -1.02
CA LEU A 193 -11.08 -23.10 -1.80
C LEU A 193 -9.79 -22.39 -2.30
N PHE A 194 -9.91 -21.17 -2.78
CA PHE A 194 -8.79 -20.37 -3.28
C PHE A 194 -8.11 -19.54 -2.19
N ALA A 195 -8.54 -19.67 -0.94
CA ALA A 195 -8.06 -18.89 0.21
C ALA A 195 -8.20 -17.37 0.04
N TRP A 196 -9.19 -16.92 -0.72
CA TRP A 196 -9.51 -15.51 -0.88
C TRP A 196 -10.25 -14.99 0.36
N LYS A 197 -9.58 -14.12 1.09
CA LYS A 197 -10.10 -13.54 2.34
C LYS A 197 -10.52 -12.09 2.20
N ARG A 198 -10.16 -11.44 1.08
CA ARG A 198 -10.40 -10.03 0.84
C ARG A 198 -11.05 -9.82 -0.53
N ILE A 199 -12.29 -9.35 -0.53
CA ILE A 199 -13.10 -9.15 -1.74
C ILE A 199 -13.73 -7.77 -1.75
N ALA A 200 -14.23 -7.33 -2.91
CA ALA A 200 -15.16 -6.21 -3.01
C ALA A 200 -16.44 -6.61 -3.74
N ILE A 201 -17.47 -5.80 -3.57
CA ILE A 201 -18.74 -5.93 -4.27
C ILE A 201 -19.01 -4.63 -5.03
N LEU A 202 -19.20 -4.75 -6.34
CA LEU A 202 -19.64 -3.67 -7.22
C LEU A 202 -21.10 -3.89 -7.60
N ILE A 203 -21.98 -2.93 -7.27
CA ILE A 203 -23.43 -3.13 -7.26
C ILE A 203 -24.11 -2.07 -8.14
N GLN A 204 -24.91 -2.49 -9.09
CA GLN A 204 -25.88 -1.61 -9.74
C GLN A 204 -27.00 -1.24 -8.76
N THR A 205 -27.49 -0.01 -8.81
CA THR A 205 -28.53 0.52 -7.91
C THR A 205 -29.90 -0.05 -8.25
N GLU A 206 -30.06 -1.36 -7.99
CA GLU A 206 -31.30 -2.12 -8.17
C GLU A 206 -31.57 -2.99 -6.95
N GLU A 207 -32.86 -3.19 -6.60
CA GLU A 207 -33.26 -3.98 -5.42
C GLU A 207 -32.71 -5.41 -5.42
N VAL A 208 -32.73 -6.07 -6.57
CA VAL A 208 -32.24 -7.46 -6.73
C VAL A 208 -30.76 -7.56 -6.35
N TRP A 209 -29.95 -6.61 -6.77
CA TRP A 209 -28.52 -6.61 -6.55
C TRP A 209 -28.14 -6.19 -5.12
N GLN A 210 -28.86 -5.20 -4.58
CA GLN A 210 -28.67 -4.75 -3.20
C GLN A 210 -29.00 -5.87 -2.20
N SER A 211 -30.15 -6.54 -2.35
CA SER A 211 -30.54 -7.67 -1.51
C SER A 211 -29.60 -8.88 -1.65
N THR A 212 -29.07 -9.11 -2.87
CA THR A 212 -28.08 -10.17 -3.12
C THR A 212 -26.74 -9.85 -2.44
N ALA A 213 -26.32 -8.58 -2.49
CA ALA A 213 -25.11 -8.13 -1.80
C ALA A 213 -25.23 -8.25 -0.27
N GLU A 214 -26.36 -7.83 0.32
CA GLU A 214 -26.62 -7.96 1.75
C GLU A 214 -26.55 -9.42 2.24
N ASN A 215 -27.12 -10.34 1.46
CA ASN A 215 -27.00 -11.77 1.75
C ASN A 215 -25.53 -12.24 1.65
N LEU A 216 -24.78 -11.80 0.63
CA LEU A 216 -23.36 -12.13 0.49
C LEU A 216 -22.54 -11.59 1.67
N GLU A 217 -22.84 -10.38 2.15
CA GLU A 217 -22.18 -9.80 3.33
C GLU A 217 -22.39 -10.62 4.60
N VAL A 218 -23.62 -11.11 4.81
CA VAL A 218 -23.94 -11.98 5.95
C VAL A 218 -23.15 -13.28 5.89
N LEU A 219 -23.11 -13.92 4.71
CA LEU A 219 -22.37 -15.16 4.51
C LEU A 219 -20.86 -14.94 4.60
N ALA A 220 -20.32 -13.88 4.02
CA ALA A 220 -18.92 -13.54 4.06
C ALA A 220 -18.40 -13.37 5.51
N ARG A 221 -19.17 -12.66 6.36
CA ARG A 221 -18.87 -12.53 7.80
C ARG A 221 -18.85 -13.89 8.52
N LYS A 222 -19.81 -14.78 8.20
CA LYS A 222 -19.88 -16.11 8.80
C LYS A 222 -18.67 -16.98 8.43
N HIS A 223 -18.08 -16.79 7.25
CA HIS A 223 -16.99 -17.58 6.69
C HIS A 223 -15.63 -16.85 6.75
N ASN A 224 -15.50 -15.76 7.54
CA ASN A 224 -14.28 -14.97 7.70
C ASN A 224 -13.71 -14.41 6.39
N VAL A 225 -14.58 -14.07 5.43
CA VAL A 225 -14.24 -13.33 4.22
C VAL A 225 -14.52 -11.85 4.47
N HIS A 226 -13.49 -11.02 4.32
CA HIS A 226 -13.58 -9.58 4.54
C HIS A 226 -14.00 -8.85 3.26
N ILE A 227 -15.12 -8.16 3.31
CA ILE A 227 -15.54 -7.26 2.23
C ILE A 227 -14.86 -5.91 2.49
N ALA A 228 -13.79 -5.65 1.75
CA ALA A 228 -12.98 -4.44 1.91
C ALA A 228 -13.70 -3.21 1.38
N VAL A 229 -14.43 -3.35 0.26
CA VAL A 229 -15.10 -2.24 -0.42
C VAL A 229 -16.47 -2.68 -0.93
N ARG A 230 -17.48 -1.86 -0.70
CA ARG A 230 -18.80 -1.97 -1.33
C ARG A 230 -19.08 -0.69 -2.10
N GLN A 231 -19.21 -0.80 -3.42
CA GLN A 231 -19.46 0.34 -4.31
C GLN A 231 -20.80 0.17 -5.03
N LEU A 232 -21.59 1.24 -5.01
CA LEU A 232 -22.81 1.34 -5.80
C LEU A 232 -22.55 2.26 -7.00
N PHE A 233 -23.18 1.95 -8.12
CA PHE A 233 -23.21 2.83 -9.29
C PHE A 233 -24.57 2.69 -9.99
N ASP A 234 -24.93 3.74 -10.72
CA ASP A 234 -26.14 3.76 -11.52
C ASP A 234 -25.81 3.62 -13.01
N ASN A 235 -25.35 4.70 -13.66
CA ASN A 235 -25.05 4.71 -15.09
C ASN A 235 -23.56 4.72 -15.40
N ASP A 236 -22.74 5.43 -14.60
CA ASP A 236 -21.30 5.52 -14.78
C ASP A 236 -20.52 4.82 -13.65
N PRO A 237 -19.82 3.72 -13.96
CA PRO A 237 -19.02 2.98 -12.98
C PRO A 237 -17.62 3.56 -12.73
N SER A 238 -17.22 4.66 -13.40
CA SER A 238 -15.84 5.17 -13.40
C SER A 238 -15.28 5.44 -12.00
N HIS A 239 -16.05 6.10 -11.14
CA HIS A 239 -15.65 6.39 -9.76
C HIS A 239 -15.56 5.13 -8.90
N ALA A 240 -16.52 4.22 -9.08
CA ALA A 240 -16.54 2.98 -8.33
C ALA A 240 -15.31 2.11 -8.63
N ILE A 241 -14.94 1.98 -9.91
CA ILE A 241 -13.75 1.24 -10.35
C ILE A 241 -12.47 1.91 -9.82
N SER A 242 -12.38 3.25 -9.88
CA SER A 242 -11.22 3.97 -9.34
C SER A 242 -11.03 3.76 -7.84
N ASN A 243 -12.10 3.64 -7.07
CA ASN A 243 -12.03 3.34 -5.65
C ASN A 243 -11.55 1.91 -5.39
N LEU A 244 -12.05 0.93 -6.16
CA LEU A 244 -11.58 -0.46 -6.08
C LEU A 244 -10.07 -0.56 -6.37
N GLN A 245 -9.58 0.19 -7.36
CA GLN A 245 -8.17 0.20 -7.73
C GLN A 245 -7.27 0.84 -6.66
N LYS A 246 -7.72 1.93 -6.03
CA LYS A 246 -6.97 2.60 -4.94
C LYS A 246 -6.74 1.68 -3.75
N ASP A 247 -7.70 0.82 -3.46
CA ASP A 247 -7.65 -0.11 -2.34
C ASP A 247 -6.99 -1.45 -2.68
N ASP A 248 -6.35 -1.58 -3.86
CA ASP A 248 -5.74 -2.83 -4.37
C ASP A 248 -6.68 -4.04 -4.22
N ILE A 249 -7.91 -3.89 -4.67
CA ILE A 249 -8.89 -4.98 -4.68
C ILE A 249 -8.66 -5.83 -5.92
N ARG A 250 -8.56 -7.14 -5.74
CA ARG A 250 -8.29 -8.09 -6.83
C ARG A 250 -9.43 -9.05 -7.12
N ILE A 251 -10.25 -9.32 -6.12
CA ILE A 251 -11.41 -10.21 -6.22
C ILE A 251 -12.66 -9.36 -6.14
N ILE A 252 -13.39 -9.25 -7.25
CA ILE A 252 -14.53 -8.35 -7.39
C ILE A 252 -15.77 -9.18 -7.72
N VAL A 253 -16.80 -9.08 -6.89
CA VAL A 253 -18.12 -9.62 -7.18
C VAL A 253 -18.93 -8.53 -7.88
N GLY A 254 -19.25 -8.76 -9.16
CA GLY A 254 -20.07 -7.86 -9.97
C GLY A 254 -21.55 -8.27 -9.88
N LEU A 255 -22.39 -7.36 -9.39
CA LEU A 255 -23.82 -7.51 -9.24
C LEU A 255 -24.54 -6.44 -10.06
N PHE A 256 -24.73 -6.70 -11.33
CA PHE A 256 -25.32 -5.78 -12.31
C PHE A 256 -25.86 -6.53 -13.52
N TYR A 257 -26.69 -5.88 -14.34
CA TYR A 257 -27.21 -6.45 -15.58
C TYR A 257 -26.20 -6.33 -16.74
N GLU A 258 -26.45 -7.07 -17.83
CA GLU A 258 -25.61 -7.19 -19.01
C GLU A 258 -25.20 -5.82 -19.60
N GLU A 259 -26.15 -4.89 -19.77
CA GLU A 259 -25.89 -3.53 -20.29
C GLU A 259 -24.87 -2.79 -19.40
N LYS A 260 -25.04 -2.87 -18.10
CA LYS A 260 -24.11 -2.23 -17.16
C LYS A 260 -22.76 -2.96 -17.10
N ALA A 261 -22.75 -4.29 -17.31
CA ALA A 261 -21.53 -5.07 -17.41
C ALA A 261 -20.64 -4.55 -18.55
N ARG A 262 -21.21 -4.28 -19.73
CA ARG A 262 -20.44 -3.69 -20.84
C ARG A 262 -19.80 -2.36 -20.45
N LYS A 263 -20.52 -1.46 -19.79
CA LYS A 263 -19.98 -0.17 -19.29
C LYS A 263 -18.89 -0.38 -18.24
N VAL A 264 -19.09 -1.31 -17.30
CA VAL A 264 -18.08 -1.63 -16.25
C VAL A 264 -16.79 -2.14 -16.87
N PHE A 265 -16.84 -3.12 -17.78
CA PHE A 265 -15.62 -3.69 -18.36
C PHE A 265 -14.94 -2.75 -19.35
N CYS A 266 -15.70 -1.91 -20.08
CA CYS A 266 -15.09 -0.85 -20.88
C CYS A 266 -14.31 0.16 -20.00
N LYS A 267 -14.88 0.59 -18.87
CA LYS A 267 -14.17 1.47 -17.93
C LYS A 267 -13.01 0.76 -17.22
N ALA A 268 -13.16 -0.49 -16.86
CA ALA A 268 -12.06 -1.30 -16.32
C ALA A 268 -10.89 -1.41 -17.30
N TYR A 269 -11.17 -1.61 -18.60
CA TYR A 269 -10.15 -1.58 -19.64
C TYR A 269 -9.44 -0.22 -19.72
N GLN A 270 -10.19 0.88 -19.78
CA GLN A 270 -9.66 2.24 -19.86
C GLN A 270 -8.77 2.58 -18.65
N GLN A 271 -9.11 2.09 -17.45
CA GLN A 271 -8.36 2.29 -16.21
C GLN A 271 -7.29 1.21 -15.96
N LYS A 272 -7.09 0.27 -16.89
CA LYS A 272 -6.14 -0.86 -16.75
C LYS A 272 -6.41 -1.73 -15.51
N TYR A 273 -7.67 -1.92 -15.17
CA TYR A 273 -8.13 -2.72 -14.03
C TYR A 273 -8.71 -4.07 -14.50
N PHE A 274 -7.90 -4.84 -15.21
CA PHE A 274 -8.22 -6.15 -15.81
C PHE A 274 -6.95 -7.00 -15.95
N GLY A 275 -7.08 -8.24 -16.35
CA GLY A 275 -6.00 -9.19 -16.63
C GLY A 275 -5.78 -10.19 -15.50
N GLU A 276 -4.71 -10.98 -15.57
CA GLU A 276 -4.44 -12.16 -14.73
C GLU A 276 -4.37 -11.89 -13.21
N SER A 277 -4.12 -10.65 -12.80
CA SER A 277 -4.08 -10.27 -11.38
C SER A 277 -5.45 -9.97 -10.79
N TYR A 278 -6.52 -9.95 -11.59
CA TYR A 278 -7.87 -9.58 -11.17
C TYR A 278 -8.86 -10.67 -11.49
N VAL A 279 -9.74 -10.95 -10.54
CA VAL A 279 -10.86 -11.87 -10.73
C VAL A 279 -12.16 -11.10 -10.62
N TRP A 280 -12.92 -11.12 -11.70
CA TRP A 280 -14.30 -10.67 -11.72
C TRP A 280 -15.21 -11.89 -11.58
N TRP A 281 -16.13 -11.84 -10.63
CA TRP A 281 -17.13 -12.86 -10.43
C TRP A 281 -18.51 -12.32 -10.76
N LEU A 282 -19.08 -12.76 -11.87
CA LEU A 282 -20.34 -12.26 -12.39
C LEU A 282 -21.48 -13.25 -12.14
N ILE A 283 -22.66 -12.88 -12.62
CA ILE A 283 -23.81 -13.76 -12.76
C ILE A 283 -23.77 -14.38 -14.17
N GLY A 284 -24.24 -15.62 -14.32
CA GLY A 284 -24.06 -16.40 -15.56
C GLY A 284 -25.18 -16.32 -16.56
N TRP A 285 -26.20 -15.49 -16.34
CA TRP A 285 -27.34 -15.41 -17.26
C TRP A 285 -27.20 -14.39 -18.40
N TYR A 286 -26.02 -13.81 -18.61
CA TYR A 286 -25.78 -12.98 -19.79
C TYR A 286 -25.69 -13.83 -21.04
N ALA A 287 -25.99 -13.26 -22.21
CA ALA A 287 -25.73 -13.94 -23.47
C ALA A 287 -24.25 -14.29 -23.63
N ASP A 288 -23.91 -15.46 -24.20
CA ASP A 288 -22.51 -15.91 -24.31
C ASP A 288 -21.58 -14.92 -24.98
N ASN A 289 -22.12 -14.08 -25.88
CA ASN A 289 -21.38 -13.05 -26.63
C ASN A 289 -21.69 -11.62 -26.20
N TRP A 290 -22.21 -11.42 -24.99
CA TRP A 290 -22.66 -10.12 -24.47
C TRP A 290 -21.62 -9.00 -24.58
N PHE A 291 -20.36 -9.34 -24.44
CA PHE A 291 -19.25 -8.39 -24.49
C PHE A 291 -18.85 -7.98 -25.91
N LEU A 292 -19.36 -8.64 -26.93
CA LEU A 292 -19.16 -8.27 -28.34
C LEU A 292 -20.18 -7.23 -28.83
N LYS A 293 -21.25 -6.96 -28.07
CA LYS A 293 -22.21 -5.87 -28.35
C LYS A 293 -21.61 -4.55 -27.88
N ILE A 294 -21.24 -3.69 -28.82
CA ILE A 294 -20.51 -2.45 -28.53
C ILE A 294 -21.26 -1.15 -28.83
N ASP A 295 -22.54 -1.26 -29.21
CA ASP A 295 -23.34 -0.11 -29.67
C ASP A 295 -23.59 0.95 -28.58
N ASP A 296 -23.45 0.57 -27.30
CA ASP A 296 -23.75 1.40 -26.12
C ASP A 296 -22.50 1.83 -25.34
N ILE A 297 -21.28 1.55 -25.86
CA ILE A 297 -20.01 1.78 -25.18
C ILE A 297 -18.93 2.35 -26.10
N ASP A 298 -17.90 2.99 -25.51
CA ASP A 298 -16.78 3.60 -26.25
C ASP A 298 -15.62 2.62 -26.58
N CYS A 299 -15.72 1.35 -26.15
CA CYS A 299 -14.67 0.36 -26.34
C CYS A 299 -14.93 -0.52 -27.56
N THR A 300 -13.84 -0.98 -28.21
CA THR A 300 -13.94 -1.95 -29.32
C THR A 300 -14.20 -3.39 -28.82
N ALA A 301 -14.72 -4.25 -29.67
CA ALA A 301 -14.95 -5.66 -29.34
C ALA A 301 -13.66 -6.39 -28.89
N GLU A 302 -12.51 -6.05 -29.50
CA GLU A 302 -11.21 -6.58 -29.08
C GLU A 302 -10.79 -6.12 -27.69
N GLN A 303 -11.03 -4.84 -27.36
CA GLN A 303 -10.75 -4.30 -26.03
C GLN A 303 -11.64 -4.95 -24.97
N MET A 304 -12.91 -5.14 -25.30
CA MET A 304 -13.87 -5.84 -24.44
C MET A 304 -13.47 -7.30 -24.20
N SER A 305 -13.12 -8.04 -25.26
CA SER A 305 -12.66 -9.42 -25.14
C SER A 305 -11.45 -9.57 -24.21
N ARG A 306 -10.51 -8.61 -24.27
CA ARG A 306 -9.37 -8.60 -23.34
C ARG A 306 -9.77 -8.25 -21.91
N ALA A 307 -10.74 -7.34 -21.74
CA ALA A 307 -11.17 -6.89 -20.40
C ALA A 307 -11.92 -7.98 -19.63
N VAL A 308 -12.71 -8.80 -20.35
CA VAL A 308 -13.54 -9.83 -19.72
C VAL A 308 -12.84 -11.19 -19.59
N GLU A 309 -11.67 -11.38 -20.23
CA GLU A 309 -10.95 -12.65 -20.20
C GLU A 309 -10.65 -13.11 -18.78
N GLY A 310 -10.93 -14.37 -18.48
CA GLY A 310 -10.66 -14.99 -17.18
C GLY A 310 -11.73 -14.79 -16.10
N HIS A 311 -12.79 -14.01 -16.35
CA HIS A 311 -13.84 -13.84 -15.34
C HIS A 311 -14.62 -15.13 -15.08
N PHE A 312 -15.08 -15.27 -13.84
CA PHE A 312 -15.94 -16.36 -13.41
C PHE A 312 -17.42 -15.97 -13.49
N THR A 313 -18.26 -16.92 -13.79
CA THR A 313 -19.71 -16.78 -13.66
C THR A 313 -20.28 -17.88 -12.78
N THR A 314 -21.40 -17.57 -12.17
CA THR A 314 -22.27 -18.57 -11.52
C THR A 314 -23.62 -18.56 -12.21
N GLU A 315 -24.04 -19.71 -12.69
CA GLU A 315 -25.32 -19.90 -13.36
C GLU A 315 -26.10 -21.05 -12.72
N ILE A 316 -27.42 -20.95 -12.74
CA ILE A 316 -28.28 -22.08 -12.38
C ILE A 316 -28.35 -23.06 -13.55
N GLN A 317 -28.52 -24.34 -13.26
CA GLN A 317 -28.76 -25.32 -14.31
C GLN A 317 -30.13 -25.07 -14.93
N MET A 318 -30.17 -24.43 -16.12
CA MET A 318 -31.39 -24.08 -16.84
C MET A 318 -31.95 -25.27 -17.64
N LEU A 319 -31.07 -26.13 -18.11
CA LEU A 319 -31.39 -27.34 -18.85
C LEU A 319 -30.63 -28.52 -18.24
N THR A 320 -31.30 -29.68 -18.10
CA THR A 320 -30.64 -30.87 -17.56
C THR A 320 -29.81 -31.59 -18.61
N ASP A 321 -28.61 -32.05 -18.23
CA ASP A 321 -27.78 -32.92 -19.08
C ASP A 321 -28.23 -34.38 -19.04
N ALA A 322 -29.22 -34.71 -18.21
CA ALA A 322 -29.68 -36.07 -18.03
C ALA A 322 -30.41 -36.56 -19.28
N LYS A 323 -30.06 -37.79 -19.71
CA LYS A 323 -30.72 -38.48 -20.79
C LYS A 323 -32.05 -39.13 -20.37
N THR A 324 -32.48 -38.86 -19.14
CA THR A 324 -33.71 -39.39 -18.54
C THR A 324 -34.93 -38.69 -19.15
N ARG A 325 -36.02 -39.42 -19.32
CA ARG A 325 -37.29 -38.82 -19.73
C ARG A 325 -37.89 -38.01 -18.58
N THR A 326 -38.36 -36.82 -18.90
CA THR A 326 -38.99 -35.88 -17.96
C THR A 326 -40.47 -36.22 -17.75
N ILE A 327 -41.14 -35.42 -16.89
CA ILE A 327 -42.61 -35.55 -16.65
C ILE A 327 -43.40 -35.48 -17.95
N SER A 328 -42.96 -34.75 -18.94
CA SER A 328 -43.62 -34.63 -20.25
C SER A 328 -43.44 -35.86 -21.16
N GLY A 329 -42.55 -36.79 -20.78
CA GLY A 329 -42.14 -37.90 -21.62
C GLY A 329 -41.01 -37.59 -22.60
N LEU A 330 -40.62 -36.31 -22.77
CA LEU A 330 -39.48 -35.90 -23.58
C LEU A 330 -38.17 -35.91 -22.76
N THR A 331 -37.06 -36.09 -23.43
CA THR A 331 -35.76 -35.73 -22.87
C THR A 331 -35.52 -34.21 -23.03
N ALA A 332 -34.60 -33.65 -22.26
CA ALA A 332 -34.25 -32.22 -22.38
C ALA A 332 -33.74 -31.88 -23.80
N GLN A 333 -33.01 -32.81 -24.46
CA GLN A 333 -32.51 -32.62 -25.81
C GLN A 333 -33.65 -32.65 -26.86
N GLU A 334 -34.65 -33.53 -26.70
CA GLU A 334 -35.83 -33.55 -27.56
C GLU A 334 -36.63 -32.25 -27.42
N PHE A 335 -36.84 -31.75 -26.19
CA PHE A 335 -37.48 -30.46 -25.92
C PHE A 335 -36.79 -29.29 -26.61
N ILE A 336 -35.42 -29.16 -26.46
CA ILE A 336 -34.68 -28.07 -27.10
C ILE A 336 -34.76 -28.15 -28.62
N THR A 337 -34.66 -29.34 -29.20
CA THR A 337 -34.79 -29.56 -30.66
C THR A 337 -36.14 -29.09 -31.18
N ASP A 338 -37.20 -29.42 -30.45
CA ASP A 338 -38.56 -29.03 -30.78
C ASP A 338 -38.79 -27.52 -30.58
N LEU A 339 -38.30 -26.93 -29.48
CA LEU A 339 -38.34 -25.50 -29.25
C LEU A 339 -37.59 -24.72 -30.35
N ASN A 340 -36.39 -25.17 -30.73
CA ASN A 340 -35.58 -24.55 -31.78
C ASN A 340 -36.31 -24.57 -33.15
N THR A 341 -37.02 -25.62 -33.45
CA THR A 341 -37.83 -25.70 -34.66
C THR A 341 -38.93 -24.63 -34.67
N THR A 342 -39.60 -24.44 -33.54
CA THR A 342 -40.63 -23.41 -33.37
C THR A 342 -40.06 -22.00 -33.45
N LEU A 343 -38.96 -21.74 -32.74
CA LEU A 343 -38.31 -20.41 -32.75
C LEU A 343 -37.80 -20.04 -34.14
N LYS A 344 -37.24 -20.97 -34.91
CA LYS A 344 -36.86 -20.74 -36.33
C LYS A 344 -38.03 -20.33 -37.22
N GLN A 345 -39.22 -20.83 -36.94
CA GLN A 345 -40.44 -20.44 -37.67
C GLN A 345 -40.90 -19.02 -37.27
N LEU A 346 -40.83 -18.70 -35.95
CA LEU A 346 -41.26 -17.41 -35.42
C LEU A 346 -40.24 -16.29 -35.71
N PHE A 347 -38.95 -16.61 -35.62
CA PHE A 347 -37.83 -15.66 -35.76
C PHE A 347 -36.84 -16.11 -36.86
N PRO A 348 -37.25 -16.14 -38.15
CA PRO A 348 -36.44 -16.72 -39.23
C PRO A 348 -35.15 -15.94 -39.55
N LYS A 349 -35.05 -14.67 -39.09
CA LYS A 349 -33.92 -13.79 -39.36
C LYS A 349 -32.92 -13.68 -38.21
N GLN A 350 -33.21 -14.26 -37.07
CA GLN A 350 -32.37 -14.18 -35.86
C GLN A 350 -31.66 -15.51 -35.58
N PRO A 351 -30.41 -15.53 -35.10
CA PRO A 351 -29.83 -16.70 -34.46
C PRO A 351 -30.70 -17.14 -33.27
N ILE A 352 -30.90 -18.40 -33.06
CA ILE A 352 -31.81 -18.91 -32.00
C ILE A 352 -31.31 -18.50 -30.62
N GLU A 353 -30.00 -18.54 -30.43
CA GLU A 353 -29.33 -18.18 -29.18
C GLU A 353 -29.51 -16.70 -28.83
N SER A 354 -29.89 -15.87 -29.80
CA SER A 354 -30.19 -14.45 -29.60
C SER A 354 -31.65 -14.11 -29.37
N VAL A 355 -32.56 -15.12 -29.42
CA VAL A 355 -33.98 -14.92 -29.11
C VAL A 355 -34.12 -14.69 -27.61
N GLY A 356 -34.81 -13.63 -27.23
CA GLY A 356 -34.99 -13.25 -25.83
C GLY A 356 -35.61 -14.36 -24.98
N GLY A 357 -34.92 -14.69 -23.85
CA GLY A 357 -35.38 -15.74 -22.92
C GLY A 357 -35.18 -17.17 -23.40
N TYR A 358 -34.32 -17.40 -24.40
CA TYR A 358 -33.98 -18.73 -24.87
C TYR A 358 -33.44 -19.62 -23.75
N VAL A 359 -32.57 -19.09 -22.93
CA VAL A 359 -31.95 -19.82 -21.82
C VAL A 359 -32.95 -20.15 -20.72
N GLU A 360 -33.90 -19.24 -20.44
CA GLU A 360 -34.96 -19.42 -19.42
C GLU A 360 -36.20 -20.17 -19.91
N ALA A 361 -36.35 -20.42 -21.20
CA ALA A 361 -37.49 -21.12 -21.78
C ALA A 361 -37.78 -22.48 -21.11
N PRO A 362 -36.79 -23.31 -20.72
CA PRO A 362 -37.03 -24.54 -19.96
C PRO A 362 -37.72 -24.31 -18.62
N LEU A 363 -37.46 -23.16 -17.94
CA LEU A 363 -38.08 -22.83 -16.66
C LEU A 363 -39.56 -22.44 -16.83
N ALA A 364 -39.93 -21.78 -17.93
CA ALA A 364 -41.30 -21.45 -18.27
C ALA A 364 -42.11 -22.71 -18.63
N TYR A 365 -41.50 -23.62 -19.37
CA TYR A 365 -42.06 -24.93 -19.69
C TYR A 365 -42.35 -25.72 -18.40
N ASP A 366 -41.36 -25.88 -17.52
CA ASP A 366 -41.53 -26.60 -16.25
C ASP A 366 -42.46 -25.86 -15.27
N ALA A 367 -42.56 -24.53 -15.32
CA ALA A 367 -43.55 -23.75 -14.56
C ALA A 367 -44.96 -24.06 -14.98
N THR A 368 -45.22 -24.22 -16.28
CA THR A 368 -46.52 -24.61 -16.81
C THR A 368 -46.92 -25.99 -16.32
N TRP A 369 -46.00 -26.95 -16.34
CA TRP A 369 -46.19 -28.30 -15.77
C TRP A 369 -46.47 -28.23 -14.26
N ALA A 370 -45.77 -27.41 -13.52
CA ALA A 370 -45.97 -27.25 -12.07
C ALA A 370 -47.36 -26.75 -11.73
N LEU A 371 -47.87 -25.74 -12.47
CA LEU A 371 -49.26 -25.27 -12.33
C LEU A 371 -50.27 -26.35 -12.61
N ALA A 372 -50.14 -27.07 -13.75
CA ALA A 372 -51.06 -28.13 -14.14
C ALA A 372 -51.09 -29.28 -13.13
N LEU A 373 -49.91 -29.70 -12.63
CA LEU A 373 -49.83 -30.77 -11.63
C LEU A 373 -50.38 -30.36 -10.27
N ALA A 374 -50.23 -29.10 -9.88
CA ALA A 374 -50.87 -28.59 -8.68
C ALA A 374 -52.40 -28.55 -8.81
N LEU A 375 -52.92 -28.04 -9.92
CA LEU A 375 -54.36 -28.04 -10.20
C LEU A 375 -54.92 -29.47 -10.28
N ASN A 376 -54.20 -30.39 -10.87
CA ASN A 376 -54.59 -31.80 -10.92
C ASN A 376 -54.71 -32.45 -9.53
N ARG A 377 -53.78 -32.12 -8.60
CA ARG A 377 -53.87 -32.54 -7.20
C ARG A 377 -55.03 -31.88 -6.48
N SER A 378 -55.27 -30.59 -6.74
CA SER A 378 -56.36 -29.83 -6.14
C SER A 378 -57.73 -30.33 -6.64
N LEU A 379 -57.84 -30.82 -7.88
CA LEU A 379 -59.06 -31.39 -8.42
C LEU A 379 -59.56 -32.61 -7.62
N GLY A 380 -58.64 -33.39 -7.06
CA GLY A 380 -58.99 -34.51 -6.18
C GLY A 380 -59.49 -34.09 -4.77
N ARG A 381 -59.37 -32.83 -4.41
CA ARG A 381 -59.67 -32.27 -3.06
C ARG A 381 -60.83 -31.28 -3.09
N THR A 382 -61.06 -30.58 -4.22
CA THR A 382 -62.02 -29.47 -4.35
C THR A 382 -62.54 -29.40 -5.82
N ASN A 383 -63.71 -28.75 -5.99
CA ASN A 383 -64.24 -28.49 -7.33
C ASN A 383 -63.71 -27.18 -7.89
N LEU A 384 -62.85 -27.25 -8.88
CA LEU A 384 -62.17 -26.07 -9.47
C LEU A 384 -63.14 -25.10 -10.17
N GLU A 385 -64.35 -25.54 -10.50
CA GLU A 385 -65.36 -24.66 -11.10
C GLU A 385 -65.99 -23.67 -10.11
N GLU A 386 -65.90 -23.97 -8.80
CA GLU A 386 -66.41 -23.12 -7.73
C GLU A 386 -65.38 -22.08 -7.31
N TRP A 387 -64.25 -21.96 -8.06
CA TRP A 387 -63.23 -20.97 -7.78
C TRP A 387 -63.79 -19.57 -7.87
N SER A 388 -63.51 -18.83 -6.80
CA SER A 388 -63.73 -17.39 -6.75
C SER A 388 -62.57 -16.76 -5.94
N TYR A 389 -62.24 -15.50 -6.21
CA TYR A 389 -61.18 -14.79 -5.53
C TYR A 389 -61.41 -14.58 -4.01
N GLY A 390 -62.62 -14.74 -3.53
CA GLY A 390 -62.99 -14.74 -2.09
C GLY A 390 -62.85 -16.08 -1.37
N ASN A 391 -62.56 -17.19 -2.12
CA ASN A 391 -62.52 -18.53 -1.55
C ASN A 391 -61.13 -18.84 -0.95
N VAL A 392 -60.99 -18.55 0.37
CA VAL A 392 -59.73 -18.74 1.11
C VAL A 392 -59.41 -20.23 1.27
N ASP A 393 -60.39 -21.08 1.48
CA ASP A 393 -60.18 -22.53 1.70
C ASP A 393 -59.60 -23.20 0.43
N MET A 394 -60.15 -22.88 -0.73
CA MET A 394 -59.59 -23.35 -2.00
C MET A 394 -58.19 -22.85 -2.26
N LYS A 395 -57.91 -21.57 -1.96
CA LYS A 395 -56.56 -21.02 -2.04
C LYS A 395 -55.57 -21.82 -1.18
N GLU A 396 -55.94 -22.14 0.07
CA GLU A 396 -55.04 -22.92 0.96
C GLU A 396 -54.81 -24.34 0.41
N ILE A 397 -55.81 -24.99 -0.16
CA ILE A 397 -55.67 -26.28 -0.83
C ILE A 397 -54.71 -26.19 -2.02
N MET A 398 -54.89 -25.20 -2.91
CA MET A 398 -54.04 -25.00 -4.07
C MET A 398 -52.59 -24.59 -3.65
N MET A 399 -52.44 -23.82 -2.59
CA MET A 399 -51.15 -23.46 -2.00
C MET A 399 -50.41 -24.69 -1.44
N ASP A 400 -51.10 -25.55 -0.72
CA ASP A 400 -50.53 -26.79 -0.18
C ASP A 400 -50.10 -27.73 -1.32
N ASP A 401 -50.91 -27.81 -2.37
CA ASP A 401 -50.62 -28.63 -3.55
C ASP A 401 -49.46 -28.05 -4.40
N MET A 402 -49.32 -26.71 -4.45
CA MET A 402 -48.14 -26.08 -5.04
C MET A 402 -46.83 -26.38 -4.24
N LYS A 403 -46.89 -26.34 -2.90
CA LYS A 403 -45.74 -26.70 -2.04
C LYS A 403 -45.31 -28.15 -2.20
N LYS A 404 -46.22 -29.06 -2.53
CA LYS A 404 -45.94 -30.49 -2.77
C LYS A 404 -45.39 -30.78 -4.16
N THR A 405 -45.10 -29.76 -4.95
CA THR A 405 -44.52 -29.97 -6.28
C THR A 405 -43.13 -30.62 -6.14
N ASP A 406 -43.03 -31.82 -6.74
CA ASP A 406 -41.81 -32.60 -6.83
C ASP A 406 -41.88 -33.46 -8.10
N PHE A 407 -41.14 -33.06 -9.15
CA PHE A 407 -41.06 -33.80 -10.41
C PHE A 407 -39.76 -33.52 -11.14
N PHE A 408 -39.42 -34.37 -12.10
CA PHE A 408 -38.25 -34.17 -12.95
C PHE A 408 -38.66 -33.54 -14.27
N GLY A 409 -38.32 -32.27 -14.46
CA GLY A 409 -38.59 -31.47 -15.66
C GLY A 409 -37.42 -31.39 -16.64
N VAL A 410 -37.58 -30.63 -17.72
CA VAL A 410 -36.54 -30.40 -18.73
C VAL A 410 -35.40 -29.55 -18.16
N SER A 411 -35.64 -28.73 -17.14
CA SER A 411 -34.64 -27.99 -16.39
C SER A 411 -34.07 -28.76 -15.18
N GLY A 412 -34.40 -30.04 -15.03
CA GLY A 412 -34.02 -30.93 -13.93
C GLY A 412 -35.09 -31.05 -12.85
N ALA A 413 -34.69 -31.30 -11.60
CA ALA A 413 -35.63 -31.42 -10.49
C ALA A 413 -36.35 -30.10 -10.20
N VAL A 414 -37.70 -30.12 -10.15
CA VAL A 414 -38.55 -28.99 -9.81
C VAL A 414 -39.20 -29.28 -8.46
N LYS A 415 -38.70 -28.63 -7.45
CA LYS A 415 -39.15 -28.70 -6.06
C LYS A 415 -39.02 -27.33 -5.41
N PHE A 416 -40.03 -26.97 -4.61
CA PHE A 416 -40.03 -25.69 -3.91
C PHE A 416 -39.59 -25.84 -2.43
N ASP A 417 -38.84 -24.86 -1.94
CA ASP A 417 -38.53 -24.71 -0.51
C ASP A 417 -39.71 -24.09 0.26
N GLU A 418 -39.58 -23.94 1.58
CA GLU A 418 -40.58 -23.31 2.43
C GLU A 418 -40.91 -21.86 2.02
N LEU A 419 -39.93 -21.19 1.35
CA LEU A 419 -40.09 -19.84 0.82
C LEU A 419 -40.68 -19.79 -0.59
N GLY A 420 -41.05 -20.92 -1.19
CA GLY A 420 -41.61 -21.03 -2.54
C GLY A 420 -40.58 -20.82 -3.64
N ASN A 421 -39.30 -20.92 -3.32
CA ASN A 421 -38.22 -20.85 -4.28
C ASN A 421 -37.87 -22.25 -4.77
N ARG A 422 -37.51 -22.36 -6.02
CA ARG A 422 -36.98 -23.61 -6.55
C ARG A 422 -35.60 -23.89 -5.97
N MET A 423 -35.36 -25.12 -5.54
CA MET A 423 -34.05 -25.66 -5.21
C MET A 423 -33.34 -26.09 -6.51
N SER A 424 -32.16 -25.53 -6.77
CA SER A 424 -31.40 -25.80 -8.00
C SER A 424 -29.92 -25.94 -7.74
N LYS A 425 -29.23 -26.67 -8.61
CA LYS A 425 -27.76 -26.72 -8.60
C LYS A 425 -27.19 -25.50 -9.32
N VAL A 426 -26.02 -25.04 -8.88
CA VAL A 426 -25.30 -23.91 -9.47
C VAL A 426 -24.09 -24.43 -10.22
N VAL A 427 -23.91 -24.00 -11.46
CA VAL A 427 -22.74 -24.28 -12.29
C VAL A 427 -21.80 -23.09 -12.20
N VAL A 428 -20.51 -23.38 -12.06
CA VAL A 428 -19.44 -22.38 -12.11
C VAL A 428 -18.74 -22.50 -13.44
N GLU A 429 -18.64 -21.39 -14.15
CA GLU A 429 -17.99 -21.30 -15.44
C GLU A 429 -16.92 -20.22 -15.43
N GLN A 430 -15.95 -20.33 -16.33
CA GLN A 430 -14.92 -19.31 -16.55
C GLN A 430 -14.80 -19.02 -18.04
N LEU A 431 -14.73 -17.76 -18.41
CA LEU A 431 -14.43 -17.34 -19.78
C LEU A 431 -12.95 -17.55 -20.06
N ARG A 432 -12.63 -18.39 -21.06
CA ARG A 432 -11.28 -18.66 -21.53
C ARG A 432 -11.25 -18.64 -23.06
N ASN A 433 -10.36 -17.82 -23.62
CA ASN A 433 -10.22 -17.67 -25.07
C ASN A 433 -11.55 -17.31 -25.76
N GLY A 434 -12.40 -16.51 -25.12
CA GLY A 434 -13.68 -16.08 -25.65
C GLY A 434 -14.83 -17.11 -25.54
N PHE A 435 -14.61 -18.24 -24.85
CA PHE A 435 -15.65 -19.28 -24.62
C PHE A 435 -15.79 -19.58 -23.13
N TYR A 436 -17.03 -19.85 -22.70
CA TYR A 436 -17.29 -20.27 -21.32
C TYR A 436 -16.98 -21.76 -21.14
N HIS A 437 -16.15 -22.06 -20.17
CA HIS A 437 -15.78 -23.40 -19.76
C HIS A 437 -16.42 -23.75 -18.42
N ARG A 438 -17.20 -24.82 -18.35
CA ARG A 438 -17.81 -25.33 -17.12
C ARG A 438 -16.73 -25.97 -16.26
N LEU A 439 -16.49 -25.40 -15.07
CA LEU A 439 -15.48 -25.86 -14.12
C LEU A 439 -16.04 -26.84 -13.12
N ALA A 440 -17.16 -26.48 -12.49
CA ALA A 440 -17.71 -27.24 -11.39
C ALA A 440 -19.23 -27.07 -11.27
N ARG A 441 -19.87 -27.99 -10.58
CA ARG A 441 -21.28 -27.93 -10.17
C ARG A 441 -21.34 -27.92 -8.65
N PHE A 442 -22.05 -26.97 -8.07
CA PHE A 442 -22.27 -26.87 -6.64
C PHE A 442 -23.68 -27.28 -6.27
N ASP A 443 -23.78 -28.21 -5.32
CA ASP A 443 -25.03 -28.64 -4.74
C ASP A 443 -25.23 -27.96 -3.38
N ALA A 444 -26.15 -26.99 -3.31
CA ALA A 444 -26.39 -26.21 -2.11
C ALA A 444 -26.96 -27.02 -0.93
N GLU A 445 -27.70 -28.08 -1.18
CA GLU A 445 -28.26 -28.98 -0.15
C GLU A 445 -27.13 -29.77 0.54
N LYS A 446 -26.19 -30.28 -0.24
CA LYS A 446 -25.08 -31.12 0.24
C LYS A 446 -23.85 -30.29 0.63
N GLY A 447 -23.77 -29.03 0.21
CA GLY A 447 -22.57 -28.17 0.39
C GLY A 447 -21.35 -28.71 -0.34
N SER A 448 -21.51 -29.55 -1.37
CA SER A 448 -20.42 -30.22 -2.08
C SER A 448 -20.21 -29.63 -3.47
N ILE A 449 -18.93 -29.58 -3.90
CA ILE A 449 -18.51 -29.24 -5.25
C ILE A 449 -18.23 -30.52 -6.02
N GLU A 450 -18.79 -30.63 -7.20
CA GLU A 450 -18.51 -31.68 -8.19
C GLU A 450 -17.71 -31.02 -9.33
N TRP A 451 -16.42 -31.34 -9.45
CA TRP A 451 -15.60 -30.86 -10.54
C TRP A 451 -15.95 -31.52 -11.86
N LEU A 452 -16.01 -30.74 -12.92
CA LEU A 452 -16.32 -31.24 -14.27
C LEU A 452 -14.99 -31.32 -15.06
N ASN A 453 -14.90 -32.26 -16.00
CA ASN A 453 -13.75 -32.41 -16.93
C ASN A 453 -12.36 -32.68 -16.30
N GLY A 454 -12.29 -33.22 -15.08
CA GLY A 454 -11.02 -33.66 -14.46
C GLY A 454 -10.14 -32.52 -13.96
N GLU A 455 -10.65 -31.32 -13.79
CA GLU A 455 -9.91 -30.13 -13.32
C GLU A 455 -9.50 -30.16 -11.83
N GLU A 456 -9.79 -31.25 -11.11
CA GLU A 456 -9.49 -31.40 -9.68
C GLU A 456 -8.01 -31.61 -9.34
N SER A 457 -7.15 -31.98 -10.31
CA SER A 457 -5.95 -32.77 -10.02
C SER A 457 -4.64 -32.00 -9.86
N ASP A 458 -4.56 -30.69 -10.12
CA ASP A 458 -3.27 -30.00 -10.04
C ASP A 458 -3.33 -28.68 -9.25
N ASP A 459 -2.54 -28.61 -8.17
CA ASP A 459 -2.35 -27.38 -7.38
C ASP A 459 -1.71 -26.23 -8.20
N HIS A 460 -1.01 -26.55 -9.28
CA HIS A 460 -0.48 -25.56 -10.22
C HIS A 460 -1.58 -24.97 -11.12
N GLU A 461 -2.53 -25.78 -11.57
CA GLU A 461 -3.67 -25.33 -12.36
C GLU A 461 -4.62 -24.47 -11.52
N LYS A 462 -4.87 -24.84 -10.28
CA LYS A 462 -5.65 -24.02 -9.32
C LYS A 462 -5.04 -22.64 -9.14
N ARG A 463 -3.72 -22.50 -9.11
CA ARG A 463 -3.03 -21.20 -8.99
C ARG A 463 -3.08 -20.35 -10.25
N ARG A 464 -3.14 -20.95 -11.43
CA ARG A 464 -3.37 -20.21 -12.69
C ARG A 464 -4.79 -19.65 -12.78
N LEU A 465 -5.75 -20.34 -12.16
CA LEU A 465 -7.15 -19.91 -12.11
C LEU A 465 -7.42 -18.83 -11.07
N ALA A 466 -6.57 -18.70 -10.06
CA ALA A 466 -6.85 -17.96 -8.85
C ALA A 466 -5.63 -17.12 -8.41
N PRO A 467 -5.51 -15.88 -8.88
CA PRO A 467 -4.49 -14.97 -8.34
C PRO A 467 -4.72 -14.73 -6.83
N TYR A 468 -3.71 -14.19 -6.16
CA TYR A 468 -3.84 -13.78 -4.76
C TYR A 468 -4.85 -12.63 -4.62
N ASP A 469 -5.62 -12.63 -3.53
CA ASP A 469 -6.62 -11.60 -3.22
C ASP A 469 -6.04 -10.23 -2.86
N GLN A 470 -4.72 -10.15 -2.66
CA GLN A 470 -3.97 -8.92 -2.41
C GLN A 470 -2.52 -9.08 -2.86
N MET A 471 -1.85 -7.98 -3.08
CA MET A 471 -0.42 -7.95 -3.39
C MET A 471 0.38 -8.65 -2.29
N GLN A 472 1.23 -9.62 -2.66
CA GLN A 472 2.09 -10.31 -1.71
C GLN A 472 3.18 -9.35 -1.21
N ILE A 473 3.30 -9.23 0.11
CA ILE A 473 4.33 -8.39 0.71
C ILE A 473 5.49 -9.29 1.13
N SER A 474 6.61 -9.18 0.43
CA SER A 474 7.88 -9.79 0.82
C SER A 474 8.72 -8.78 1.59
N ASN A 475 9.08 -9.13 2.82
CA ASN A 475 9.96 -8.30 3.62
C ASN A 475 11.41 -8.73 3.37
N LYS A 476 12.21 -7.87 2.75
CA LYS A 476 13.64 -8.09 2.55
C LYS A 476 14.44 -7.19 3.48
N VAL A 477 15.33 -7.78 4.27
CA VAL A 477 16.25 -7.01 5.11
C VAL A 477 17.30 -6.35 4.22
N LEU A 478 17.56 -5.06 4.46
CA LEU A 478 18.64 -4.34 3.81
C LEU A 478 19.96 -4.78 4.45
N GLU A 479 20.82 -5.40 3.66
CA GLU A 479 22.15 -5.85 4.10
C GLU A 479 23.22 -4.92 3.54
N ILE A 480 24.33 -4.78 4.30
CA ILE A 480 25.52 -4.05 3.82
C ILE A 480 26.10 -4.78 2.61
N SER A 481 26.48 -4.03 1.58
CA SER A 481 27.10 -4.59 0.38
C SER A 481 28.37 -5.39 0.74
N ARG A 482 28.40 -6.67 0.34
CA ARG A 482 29.53 -7.59 0.62
C ARG A 482 30.86 -7.07 0.08
N THR A 483 30.86 -6.40 -1.07
CA THR A 483 32.05 -5.79 -1.66
C THR A 483 32.56 -4.64 -0.79
N LEU A 484 31.67 -3.79 -0.31
CA LEU A 484 32.01 -2.68 0.60
C LEU A 484 32.56 -3.21 1.92
N TYR A 485 31.88 -4.16 2.55
CA TYR A 485 32.34 -4.79 3.79
C TYR A 485 33.74 -5.41 3.64
N LEU A 486 33.97 -6.16 2.57
CA LEU A 486 35.25 -6.82 2.32
C LEU A 486 36.37 -5.80 2.09
N THR A 487 36.12 -4.75 1.31
CA THR A 487 37.12 -3.68 1.04
C THR A 487 37.51 -2.95 2.31
N MET A 488 36.55 -2.52 3.15
CA MET A 488 36.84 -1.85 4.41
C MET A 488 37.54 -2.78 5.40
N SER A 489 37.15 -4.03 5.44
CA SER A 489 37.82 -5.07 6.28
C SER A 489 39.27 -5.30 5.85
N CYS A 490 39.60 -5.29 4.57
CA CYS A 490 41.00 -5.38 4.08
C CYS A 490 41.83 -4.18 4.53
N PHE A 491 41.31 -2.95 4.43
CA PHE A 491 42.02 -1.75 4.90
C PHE A 491 42.18 -1.76 6.42
N ALA A 492 41.16 -2.20 7.18
CA ALA A 492 41.26 -2.35 8.63
C ALA A 492 42.31 -3.41 9.03
N ALA A 493 42.37 -4.54 8.31
CA ALA A 493 43.39 -5.57 8.53
C ALA A 493 44.81 -5.05 8.27
N LEU A 494 45.00 -4.26 7.21
CA LEU A 494 46.31 -3.58 6.95
C LEU A 494 46.64 -2.60 8.06
N GLY A 495 45.66 -1.85 8.56
CA GLY A 495 45.81 -0.96 9.73
C GLY A 495 46.22 -1.70 11.00
N LEU A 496 45.57 -2.86 11.27
CA LEU A 496 45.91 -3.73 12.40
C LEU A 496 47.35 -4.24 12.30
N LEU A 497 47.75 -4.73 11.15
CA LEU A 497 49.10 -5.23 10.89
C LEU A 497 50.12 -4.11 11.12
N PHE A 498 49.89 -2.92 10.56
CA PHE A 498 50.75 -1.75 10.75
C PHE A 498 50.84 -1.34 12.22
N SER A 499 49.73 -1.26 12.94
CA SER A 499 49.66 -0.92 14.36
C SER A 499 50.39 -1.94 15.23
N PHE A 500 50.24 -3.24 14.90
CA PHE A 500 50.91 -4.34 15.58
C PHE A 500 52.45 -4.27 15.38
N VAL A 501 52.90 -4.04 14.14
CA VAL A 501 54.33 -3.85 13.85
C VAL A 501 54.88 -2.68 14.63
N CYS A 502 54.19 -1.53 14.65
CA CYS A 502 54.60 -0.34 15.43
C CYS A 502 54.64 -0.66 16.94
N LEU A 503 53.71 -1.45 17.48
CA LEU A 503 53.70 -1.87 18.87
C LEU A 503 54.90 -2.75 19.20
N VAL A 504 55.19 -3.75 18.38
CA VAL A 504 56.35 -4.64 18.55
C VAL A 504 57.65 -3.85 18.50
N LEU A 505 57.79 -2.97 17.49
CA LEU A 505 58.99 -2.08 17.38
C LEU A 505 59.16 -1.20 18.61
N ASN A 506 58.09 -0.62 19.12
CA ASN A 506 58.11 0.26 20.28
C ASN A 506 58.50 -0.47 21.60
N ILE A 507 58.10 -1.76 21.73
CA ILE A 507 58.42 -2.63 22.88
C ILE A 507 59.87 -3.14 22.78
N VAL A 508 60.27 -3.69 21.64
CA VAL A 508 61.61 -4.30 21.41
C VAL A 508 62.71 -3.27 21.54
N TYR A 509 62.55 -2.12 20.88
CA TYR A 509 63.56 -1.08 20.85
C TYR A 509 63.41 -0.01 21.95
N ARG A 510 62.62 -0.26 23.02
CA ARG A 510 62.31 0.66 24.12
C ARG A 510 63.54 1.24 24.82
N LYS A 511 64.69 0.53 24.81
CA LYS A 511 65.98 0.98 25.43
C LYS A 511 66.77 1.90 24.53
N ARG A 512 66.49 2.04 23.23
CA ARG A 512 67.17 2.98 22.33
C ARG A 512 66.85 4.42 22.69
N LYS A 513 67.88 5.33 22.76
CA LYS A 513 67.72 6.70 23.20
C LYS A 513 66.56 7.46 22.54
N PHE A 514 66.39 7.31 21.21
CA PHE A 514 65.37 7.99 20.42
C PHE A 514 63.94 7.53 20.81
N ILE A 515 63.74 6.21 21.05
CA ILE A 515 62.42 5.65 21.45
C ILE A 515 62.19 5.93 22.95
N TRP A 516 63.20 5.84 23.78
CA TRP A 516 63.11 6.13 25.23
C TRP A 516 62.67 7.58 25.49
N GLN A 517 63.20 8.54 24.73
CA GLN A 517 62.80 9.96 24.77
C GLN A 517 61.37 10.18 24.36
N SER A 518 60.81 9.36 23.46
CA SER A 518 59.39 9.40 23.02
C SER A 518 58.42 8.88 24.09
N LYS A 519 58.88 8.37 25.22
CA LYS A 519 58.07 7.79 26.31
C LYS A 519 57.19 6.63 25.82
N PRO A 520 57.73 5.44 25.55
CA PRO A 520 57.09 4.30 24.87
C PRO A 520 55.77 3.81 25.50
N MET A 521 55.57 3.97 26.81
CA MET A 521 54.33 3.55 27.50
C MET A 521 53.08 4.30 27.00
N TYR A 522 53.21 5.64 26.78
CA TYR A 522 52.10 6.45 26.26
C TYR A 522 51.74 6.03 24.82
N ASN A 523 52.79 5.76 24.01
CA ASN A 523 52.62 5.33 22.64
C ASN A 523 52.01 3.92 22.57
N ASN A 524 52.41 2.99 23.45
CA ASN A 524 51.81 1.65 23.53
C ASN A 524 50.32 1.73 23.89
N CYS A 525 49.96 2.58 24.82
CA CYS A 525 48.56 2.81 25.19
C CYS A 525 47.73 3.31 23.98
N ALA A 526 48.25 4.29 23.24
CA ALA A 526 47.59 4.82 22.04
C ALA A 526 47.45 3.71 20.95
N LEU A 527 48.51 2.90 20.72
CA LEU A 527 48.45 1.80 19.78
C LEU A 527 47.42 0.73 20.16
N ILE A 528 47.36 0.31 21.42
CA ILE A 528 46.42 -0.66 21.92
C ILE A 528 44.96 -0.17 21.69
N GLY A 529 44.70 1.11 22.04
CA GLY A 529 43.39 1.72 21.79
C GLY A 529 43.01 1.75 20.30
N GLY A 530 44.00 2.10 19.44
CA GLY A 530 43.77 2.10 17.98
C GLY A 530 43.56 0.68 17.38
N ILE A 531 44.25 -0.32 17.91
CA ILE A 531 44.02 -1.72 17.55
C ILE A 531 42.58 -2.13 17.88
N ILE A 532 42.06 -1.73 19.05
CA ILE A 532 40.67 -1.99 19.44
C ILE A 532 39.70 -1.29 18.49
N CYS A 533 39.92 -0.03 18.14
CA CYS A 533 39.07 0.69 17.18
C CYS A 533 39.10 0.06 15.78
N LEU A 534 40.26 -0.34 15.29
CA LEU A 534 40.41 -1.01 13.99
C LEU A 534 39.74 -2.42 13.97
N ALA A 535 39.82 -3.14 15.07
CA ALA A 535 39.12 -4.42 15.23
C ALA A 535 37.60 -4.26 15.25
N ASP A 536 37.10 -3.16 15.76
CA ASP A 536 35.66 -2.83 15.78
C ASP A 536 35.08 -2.63 14.38
N VAL A 537 35.88 -2.25 13.37
CA VAL A 537 35.41 -2.14 11.97
C VAL A 537 34.83 -3.46 11.46
N PHE A 538 35.39 -4.62 11.85
CA PHE A 538 34.82 -5.91 11.50
C PHE A 538 33.46 -6.17 12.16
N LEU A 539 33.27 -5.68 13.38
CA LEU A 539 32.01 -5.82 14.10
C LEU A 539 30.93 -4.87 13.56
N LEU A 540 31.33 -3.67 13.10
CA LEU A 540 30.42 -2.69 12.51
C LEU A 540 29.65 -3.26 11.31
N GLY A 541 30.30 -4.10 10.49
CA GLY A 541 29.67 -4.71 9.31
C GLY A 541 29.10 -6.12 9.52
N ALA A 542 29.29 -6.72 10.69
CA ALA A 542 28.83 -8.09 10.98
C ALA A 542 27.33 -8.19 11.34
N ASP A 543 26.64 -7.06 11.53
CA ASP A 543 25.25 -7.02 11.98
C ASP A 543 24.24 -7.58 10.98
N SER A 544 24.53 -7.48 9.69
CA SER A 544 23.60 -7.84 8.60
C SER A 544 23.32 -9.35 8.46
N GLN A 545 24.03 -10.19 9.20
CA GLN A 545 23.94 -11.65 9.07
C GLN A 545 23.27 -12.35 10.27
N THR A 546 22.66 -11.61 11.20
CA THR A 546 22.16 -12.17 12.44
C THR A 546 20.63 -12.15 12.50
N ASP A 547 19.99 -13.31 12.28
CA ASP A 547 18.53 -13.48 12.34
C ASP A 547 17.94 -13.44 13.77
N ASN A 548 18.78 -13.49 14.79
CA ASN A 548 18.33 -13.54 16.19
C ASN A 548 18.34 -12.15 16.84
N PRO A 549 17.17 -11.56 17.19
CA PRO A 549 17.06 -10.22 17.75
C PRO A 549 17.90 -9.98 19.02
N THR A 550 18.01 -11.00 19.88
CA THR A 550 18.79 -10.87 21.12
C THR A 550 20.30 -10.88 20.88
N ARG A 551 20.78 -11.61 19.88
CA ARG A 551 22.19 -11.58 19.46
C ARG A 551 22.52 -10.24 18.80
N PHE A 552 21.63 -9.74 17.96
CA PHE A 552 21.77 -8.45 17.29
C PHE A 552 21.96 -7.30 18.31
N VAL A 553 21.08 -7.22 19.33
CA VAL A 553 21.18 -6.18 20.38
C VAL A 553 22.49 -6.30 21.18
N LYS A 554 22.92 -7.52 21.53
CA LYS A 554 24.21 -7.73 22.23
C LYS A 554 25.40 -7.29 21.37
N LEU A 555 25.36 -7.54 20.06
CA LEU A 555 26.40 -7.12 19.13
C LEU A 555 26.45 -5.60 19.00
N CYS A 556 25.28 -4.92 18.93
CA CYS A 556 25.19 -3.46 18.96
C CYS A 556 25.79 -2.86 20.22
N GLN A 557 25.51 -3.44 21.40
CA GLN A 557 26.09 -2.97 22.66
C GLN A 557 27.60 -3.16 22.68
N LEU A 558 28.08 -4.30 22.16
CA LEU A 558 29.51 -4.62 22.11
C LEU A 558 30.27 -3.64 21.24
N LYS A 559 29.82 -3.41 20.00
CA LYS A 559 30.50 -2.49 19.06
C LYS A 559 30.55 -1.05 19.60
N GLY A 560 29.45 -0.54 20.13
CA GLY A 560 29.41 0.82 20.69
C GLY A 560 30.33 0.97 21.91
N SER A 561 30.38 -0.01 22.80
CA SER A 561 31.27 0.01 23.97
C SER A 561 32.74 -0.19 23.61
N LEU A 562 33.05 -1.04 22.61
CA LEU A 562 34.40 -1.26 22.11
C LEU A 562 34.99 -0.02 21.46
N LEU A 563 34.18 0.64 20.59
CA LEU A 563 34.60 1.89 19.94
C LEU A 563 34.88 2.99 20.96
N ALA A 564 33.98 3.18 21.94
CA ALA A 564 34.15 4.19 22.98
C ALA A 564 35.38 3.93 23.86
N ALA A 565 35.57 2.67 24.28
CA ALA A 565 36.73 2.27 25.08
C ALA A 565 38.05 2.38 24.27
N GLY A 566 38.07 1.92 23.03
CA GLY A 566 39.21 2.03 22.12
C GLY A 566 39.60 3.48 21.90
N PHE A 567 38.65 4.37 21.68
CA PHE A 567 38.88 5.81 21.59
C PHE A 567 39.46 6.38 22.90
N SER A 568 38.87 6.03 24.04
CA SER A 568 39.36 6.49 25.35
C SER A 568 40.77 6.04 25.66
N ILE A 569 41.16 4.84 25.30
CA ILE A 569 42.51 4.30 25.48
C ILE A 569 43.48 4.99 24.50
N CYS A 570 43.11 5.10 23.21
CA CYS A 570 43.93 5.70 22.17
C CYS A 570 44.18 7.19 22.45
N TYR A 571 43.08 7.94 22.53
CA TYR A 571 43.16 9.39 22.74
C TYR A 571 43.65 9.75 24.16
N GLY A 572 43.23 8.98 25.17
CA GLY A 572 43.72 9.14 26.55
C GLY A 572 45.22 8.97 26.68
N GLY A 573 45.83 8.05 25.93
CA GLY A 573 47.30 7.90 25.85
C GLY A 573 47.98 9.13 25.24
N LEU A 574 47.45 9.68 24.16
CA LEU A 574 47.93 10.91 23.51
C LEU A 574 47.72 12.12 24.42
N LEU A 575 46.57 12.25 25.05
CA LEU A 575 46.24 13.34 25.97
C LEU A 575 47.13 13.33 27.18
N ALA A 576 47.37 12.18 27.81
CA ALA A 576 48.29 12.00 28.92
C ALA A 576 49.71 12.46 28.55
N LYS A 577 50.14 12.16 27.32
CA LYS A 577 51.42 12.63 26.77
C LYS A 577 51.46 14.15 26.59
N LEU A 578 50.35 14.77 26.11
CA LEU A 578 50.24 16.24 26.02
C LEU A 578 50.27 16.90 27.42
N VAL A 579 49.50 16.35 28.37
CA VAL A 579 49.50 16.82 29.78
C VAL A 579 50.92 16.77 30.35
N ARG A 580 51.64 15.67 30.12
CA ARG A 580 53.02 15.50 30.53
C ARG A 580 53.93 16.55 29.90
N THR A 581 53.79 16.80 28.61
CA THR A 581 54.56 17.85 27.90
C THR A 581 54.27 19.23 28.48
N TYR A 582 53.02 19.54 28.79
CA TYR A 582 52.61 20.79 29.42
C TYR A 582 53.18 20.95 30.83
N LEU A 583 53.11 19.90 31.67
CA LEU A 583 53.65 19.93 33.01
C LEU A 583 55.17 20.08 33.02
N LEU A 584 55.89 19.47 32.07
CA LEU A 584 57.37 19.66 31.93
C LEU A 584 57.70 21.00 31.36
N SER A 585 56.81 21.67 30.62
CA SER A 585 57.05 23.05 30.16
C SER A 585 56.83 24.08 31.24
N THR A 586 55.96 23.78 32.23
CA THR A 586 55.64 24.72 33.33
C THR A 586 56.46 24.48 34.64
N LYS A 587 56.78 23.20 34.94
CA LYS A 587 57.54 22.84 36.20
C LYS A 587 58.86 22.13 35.86
N LYS A 588 59.96 22.62 36.34
CA LYS A 588 61.33 22.14 36.01
C LYS A 588 61.64 20.73 36.55
N THR A 589 60.94 20.21 37.56
CA THR A 589 61.24 18.86 38.17
C THR A 589 59.98 18.08 38.50
N ILE A 590 59.88 16.86 37.91
CA ILE A 590 58.79 15.93 38.19
C ILE A 590 59.40 14.55 38.48
N ASN A 591 58.99 13.93 39.62
CA ASN A 591 59.42 12.58 40.00
C ASN A 591 59.06 11.54 38.96
N PRO A 592 59.93 10.55 38.61
CA PRO A 592 59.69 9.58 37.56
C PRO A 592 58.54 8.59 37.89
N ILE A 593 58.23 8.34 39.17
CA ILE A 593 57.13 7.46 39.60
C ILE A 593 55.77 8.08 39.25
N TRP A 594 55.59 9.39 39.35
CA TRP A 594 54.37 10.11 39.00
C TRP A 594 54.02 9.96 37.49
N SER A 595 55.00 9.76 36.65
CA SER A 595 54.85 9.63 35.20
C SER A 595 53.99 8.40 34.78
N MET A 596 54.11 7.32 35.51
CA MET A 596 53.29 6.10 35.25
C MET A 596 51.89 6.26 35.81
N CYS A 597 51.79 6.84 37.01
CA CYS A 597 50.48 7.07 37.67
C CYS A 597 49.60 8.04 36.86
N GLU A 598 50.16 9.10 36.26
CA GLU A 598 49.43 10.06 35.42
C GLU A 598 48.70 9.36 34.22
N LEU A 599 49.41 8.45 33.51
CA LEU A 599 48.86 7.72 32.40
C LEU A 599 47.65 6.85 32.85
N PHE A 600 47.85 6.06 33.91
CA PHE A 600 46.79 5.18 34.40
C PHE A 600 45.60 5.93 35.01
N ILE A 601 45.83 7.07 35.67
CA ILE A 601 44.78 7.91 36.23
C ILE A 601 43.96 8.52 35.09
N ILE A 602 44.58 9.09 34.05
CA ILE A 602 43.89 9.73 32.94
C ILE A 602 43.10 8.68 32.14
N VAL A 603 43.75 7.61 31.68
CA VAL A 603 43.08 6.59 30.88
C VAL A 603 42.01 5.83 31.70
N GLY A 604 42.33 5.50 32.97
CA GLY A 604 41.40 4.81 33.88
C GLY A 604 40.16 5.65 34.21
N SER A 605 40.33 6.96 34.41
CA SER A 605 39.18 7.86 34.64
C SER A 605 38.28 8.00 33.40
N LEU A 606 38.86 8.03 32.20
CA LEU A 606 38.08 8.08 30.96
C LEU A 606 37.29 6.79 30.75
N LEU A 607 37.89 5.63 30.96
CA LEU A 607 37.20 4.34 30.89
C LEU A 607 36.13 4.21 31.97
N LEU A 608 36.36 4.72 33.18
CA LEU A 608 35.35 4.73 34.23
C LEU A 608 34.14 5.60 33.85
N ILE A 609 34.36 6.77 33.26
CA ILE A 609 33.28 7.64 32.76
C ILE A 609 32.47 6.91 31.67
N ASP A 610 33.15 6.30 30.71
CA ASP A 610 32.46 5.51 29.66
C ASP A 610 31.63 4.38 30.28
N LEU A 611 32.20 3.64 31.21
CA LEU A 611 31.48 2.55 31.89
C LEU A 611 30.24 3.07 32.62
N ILE A 612 30.37 4.17 33.36
CA ILE A 612 29.22 4.78 34.06
C ILE A 612 28.10 5.18 33.07
N VAL A 613 28.46 5.84 31.97
CA VAL A 613 27.50 6.26 30.96
C VAL A 613 26.79 5.04 30.35
N PHE A 614 27.53 3.99 29.94
CA PHE A 614 26.93 2.78 29.37
C PHE A 614 26.06 2.00 30.36
N VAL A 615 26.48 1.92 31.65
CA VAL A 615 25.67 1.27 32.69
C VAL A 615 24.37 2.03 32.94
N ILE A 616 24.42 3.35 33.05
CA ILE A 616 23.20 4.17 33.23
C ILE A 616 22.30 4.06 31.99
N TRP A 617 22.87 4.11 30.77
CA TRP A 617 22.11 3.94 29.54
C TRP A 617 21.41 2.59 29.50
N HIS A 618 22.12 1.51 29.79
CA HIS A 618 21.55 0.17 29.76
C HIS A 618 20.43 -0.05 30.78
N ILE A 619 20.53 0.57 31.99
CA ILE A 619 19.54 0.45 33.05
C ILE A 619 18.31 1.34 32.76
N LYS A 620 18.51 2.59 32.31
CA LYS A 620 17.45 3.56 32.15
C LYS A 620 16.72 3.46 30.82
N ASP A 621 17.43 3.13 29.75
CA ASP A 621 16.90 3.13 28.39
C ASP A 621 17.60 2.07 27.52
N PRO A 622 17.29 0.77 27.75
CA PRO A 622 17.96 -0.33 27.06
C PRO A 622 17.75 -0.26 25.55
N LEU A 623 18.77 -0.65 24.79
CA LEU A 623 18.71 -0.80 23.36
C LEU A 623 17.71 -1.91 23.00
N VAL A 624 16.82 -1.64 22.04
CA VAL A 624 15.80 -2.55 21.52
C VAL A 624 16.03 -2.74 20.03
N PHE A 625 15.81 -3.94 19.55
CA PHE A 625 15.78 -4.23 18.13
C PHE A 625 14.57 -3.58 17.48
N THR A 626 14.77 -2.75 16.47
CA THR A 626 13.72 -2.13 15.65
C THR A 626 13.95 -2.46 14.18
N SER A 627 12.87 -2.74 13.48
CA SER A 627 12.87 -2.98 12.02
C SER A 627 11.92 -1.98 11.37
N GLU A 628 12.45 -0.95 10.76
CA GLU A 628 11.68 0.12 10.12
C GLU A 628 11.69 -0.03 8.60
N PRO A 629 10.55 0.17 7.91
CA PRO A 629 10.54 0.18 6.45
C PRO A 629 11.27 1.42 5.92
N THR A 630 12.11 1.22 4.92
CA THR A 630 12.94 2.29 4.33
C THR A 630 12.15 3.25 3.42
N GLY A 631 10.85 2.92 3.14
CA GLY A 631 10.02 3.69 2.21
C GLY A 631 10.21 3.28 0.74
N ASP A 632 11.33 2.67 0.39
CA ASP A 632 11.56 2.12 -0.93
C ASP A 632 10.88 0.76 -1.07
N SER A 633 10.10 0.60 -2.13
CA SER A 633 9.48 -0.68 -2.47
C SER A 633 9.64 -0.94 -3.96
N SER A 634 10.03 -2.14 -4.32
CA SER A 634 10.03 -2.61 -5.69
C SER A 634 8.88 -3.58 -5.90
N ILE A 635 8.14 -3.41 -6.99
CA ILE A 635 7.06 -4.31 -7.40
C ILE A 635 7.60 -5.12 -8.56
N LEU A 636 7.71 -6.42 -8.37
CA LEU A 636 8.11 -7.36 -9.40
C LEU A 636 7.24 -8.61 -9.30
N ASN A 637 6.60 -9.01 -10.41
CA ASN A 637 5.74 -10.21 -10.47
C ASN A 637 4.71 -10.29 -9.34
N ASP A 638 3.95 -9.20 -9.12
CA ASP A 638 2.89 -9.10 -8.11
C ASP A 638 3.36 -9.20 -6.63
N VAL A 639 4.67 -9.18 -6.41
CA VAL A 639 5.28 -9.16 -5.08
C VAL A 639 5.83 -7.76 -4.80
N LYS A 640 5.25 -7.10 -3.81
CA LYS A 640 5.79 -5.85 -3.27
C LYS A 640 6.89 -6.18 -2.28
N THR A 641 8.14 -6.02 -2.70
CA THR A 641 9.28 -6.18 -1.79
C THR A 641 9.45 -4.88 -1.00
N VAL A 642 9.18 -4.97 0.30
CA VAL A 642 9.42 -3.87 1.25
C VAL A 642 10.78 -4.09 1.89
N PHE A 643 11.70 -3.14 1.66
CA PHE A 643 13.01 -3.18 2.29
C PHE A 643 12.90 -2.69 3.73
N LYS A 644 13.41 -3.49 4.66
CA LYS A 644 13.42 -3.20 6.11
C LYS A 644 14.83 -2.97 6.58
N LEU A 645 15.05 -1.85 7.27
CA LEU A 645 16.30 -1.52 7.92
C LEU A 645 16.25 -2.01 9.36
N GLN A 646 17.20 -2.89 9.72
CA GLN A 646 17.36 -3.36 11.10
C GLN A 646 18.27 -2.42 11.86
N GLN A 647 17.81 -1.88 12.98
CA GLN A 647 18.55 -0.94 13.81
C GLN A 647 18.40 -1.28 15.29
N CYS A 648 19.45 -0.94 16.05
CA CYS A 648 19.38 -0.89 17.51
C CYS A 648 19.04 0.53 17.94
N ARG A 649 17.90 0.73 18.56
CA ARG A 649 17.47 2.05 18.99
C ARG A 649 16.94 2.02 20.42
N SER A 650 17.30 2.98 21.24
CA SER A 650 16.66 3.24 22.52
C SER A 650 15.63 4.36 22.37
N LYS A 651 14.71 4.52 23.33
CA LYS A 651 13.65 5.55 23.26
C LYS A 651 14.24 6.97 23.13
N GLN A 652 15.35 7.24 23.82
CA GLN A 652 16.02 8.53 23.83
C GLN A 652 17.44 8.44 23.23
N ASN A 653 17.57 7.68 22.14
CA ASN A 653 18.87 7.39 21.52
C ASN A 653 19.74 8.63 21.25
N MET A 654 19.12 9.72 20.75
CA MET A 654 19.80 10.98 20.45
C MET A 654 20.41 11.65 21.69
N ILE A 655 19.78 11.51 22.86
CA ILE A 655 20.29 12.07 24.12
C ILE A 655 21.55 11.33 24.55
N TRP A 656 21.54 10.00 24.51
CA TRP A 656 22.66 9.17 24.94
C TRP A 656 23.88 9.30 24.01
N ILE A 657 23.66 9.27 22.70
CA ILE A 657 24.70 9.48 21.70
C ILE A 657 25.26 10.92 21.82
N GLY A 658 24.38 11.91 21.95
CA GLY A 658 24.78 13.32 22.16
C GLY A 658 25.60 13.51 23.43
N LEU A 659 25.28 12.82 24.52
CA LEU A 659 26.06 12.86 25.78
C LEU A 659 27.46 12.28 25.55
N LEU A 660 27.57 11.12 24.89
CA LEU A 660 28.89 10.52 24.58
C LEU A 660 29.71 11.44 23.68
N TYR A 661 29.13 11.98 22.61
CA TYR A 661 29.83 12.93 21.73
C TYR A 661 30.26 14.22 22.46
N SER A 662 29.42 14.73 23.37
CA SER A 662 29.76 15.92 24.16
C SER A 662 30.96 15.66 25.08
N ILE A 663 31.00 14.53 25.79
CA ILE A 663 32.12 14.14 26.65
C ILE A 663 33.40 13.99 25.82
N LYS A 664 33.36 13.26 24.68
CA LYS A 664 34.54 13.11 23.82
C LYS A 664 34.95 14.43 23.16
N GLY A 665 34.00 15.28 22.78
CA GLY A 665 34.25 16.61 22.21
C GLY A 665 34.96 17.52 23.19
N ILE A 666 34.54 17.55 24.44
CA ILE A 666 35.22 18.33 25.50
C ILE A 666 36.66 17.85 25.66
N LEU A 667 36.89 16.53 25.67
CA LEU A 667 38.25 15.98 25.76
C LEU A 667 39.15 16.39 24.59
N ILE A 668 38.59 16.39 23.36
CA ILE A 668 39.32 16.84 22.17
C ILE A 668 39.67 18.34 22.27
N VAL A 669 38.74 19.19 22.75
CA VAL A 669 38.97 20.64 22.96
C VAL A 669 40.08 20.86 23.99
N ILE A 670 40.09 20.10 25.10
CA ILE A 670 41.19 20.16 26.11
C ILE A 670 42.52 19.79 25.45
N GLY A 671 42.58 18.76 24.62
CA GLY A 671 43.76 18.35 23.88
C GLY A 671 44.26 19.42 22.90
N ILE A 672 43.35 20.09 22.18
CA ILE A 672 43.69 21.22 21.31
C ILE A 672 44.28 22.38 22.11
N TYR A 673 43.66 22.72 23.24
CA TYR A 673 44.16 23.76 24.14
C TYR A 673 45.58 23.45 24.62
N LEU A 674 45.83 22.23 25.13
CA LEU A 674 47.16 21.79 25.57
C LEU A 674 48.17 21.76 24.41
N SER A 675 47.75 21.38 23.22
CA SER A 675 48.54 21.38 21.99
C SER A 675 48.96 22.81 21.60
N TYR A 676 48.06 23.78 21.78
CA TYR A 676 48.34 25.19 21.52
C TYR A 676 49.31 25.77 22.55
N GLU A 677 49.11 25.54 23.85
CA GLU A 677 49.97 26.01 24.91
C GLU A 677 51.40 25.45 24.83
N THR A 678 51.54 24.19 24.43
CA THR A 678 52.87 23.51 24.32
C THR A 678 53.63 23.83 23.03
N ARG A 679 53.09 24.69 22.13
CA ARG A 679 53.67 24.95 20.78
C ARG A 679 55.05 25.58 20.83
N ALA A 680 55.30 26.43 21.80
CA ALA A 680 56.54 27.19 21.92
C ALA A 680 57.64 26.45 22.72
N SER A 681 57.38 25.36 23.41
CA SER A 681 58.28 24.62 24.25
C SER A 681 59.21 23.71 23.47
N LYS A 682 60.46 24.04 23.34
CA LYS A 682 61.54 23.17 22.86
C LYS A 682 62.01 22.29 24.01
N LEU A 683 61.34 21.17 24.20
CA LEU A 683 61.70 20.19 25.22
C LEU A 683 62.54 19.07 24.58
N GLU A 684 63.84 19.06 24.90
CA GLU A 684 64.77 17.98 24.52
C GLU A 684 64.35 16.60 25.11
N MET A 685 63.59 16.62 26.19
CA MET A 685 63.13 15.38 26.90
C MET A 685 62.02 14.62 26.21
N ILE A 686 61.30 15.20 25.23
CA ILE A 686 60.27 14.52 24.44
C ILE A 686 60.40 14.94 22.98
N ASN A 687 61.08 14.12 22.18
CA ASN A 687 61.49 14.43 20.80
C ASN A 687 60.34 14.43 19.80
N ASP A 688 59.17 13.82 20.13
CA ASP A 688 58.02 13.69 19.24
C ASP A 688 56.79 14.50 19.71
N ALA A 689 56.97 15.48 20.61
CA ALA A 689 55.87 16.33 21.09
C ALA A 689 55.14 17.07 19.95
N HIS A 690 55.85 17.50 18.90
CA HIS A 690 55.27 18.12 17.73
C HIS A 690 54.34 17.15 16.96
N LEU A 691 54.75 15.89 16.80
CA LEU A 691 53.99 14.87 16.07
C LEU A 691 52.71 14.51 16.81
N VAL A 692 52.74 14.45 18.14
CA VAL A 692 51.54 14.20 18.98
C VAL A 692 50.51 15.35 18.87
N ARG A 693 50.97 16.62 18.76
CA ARG A 693 50.07 17.73 18.48
C ARG A 693 49.41 17.63 17.14
N MET A 694 50.15 17.23 16.08
CA MET A 694 49.58 16.99 14.77
C MET A 694 48.54 15.85 14.77
N CYS A 695 48.77 14.77 15.54
CA CYS A 695 47.81 13.71 15.74
C CYS A 695 46.51 14.24 16.40
N THR A 696 46.61 15.10 17.40
CA THR A 696 45.43 15.70 18.05
C THR A 696 44.60 16.52 17.06
N TYR A 697 45.24 17.32 16.19
CA TYR A 697 44.56 18.06 15.15
C TYR A 697 43.92 17.15 14.11
N ASN A 698 44.58 16.05 13.69
CA ASN A 698 44.03 15.04 12.81
C ASN A 698 42.75 14.42 13.41
N ILE A 699 42.81 13.96 14.68
CA ILE A 699 41.67 13.38 15.39
C ILE A 699 40.53 14.39 15.46
N PHE A 700 40.78 15.65 15.76
CA PHE A 700 39.77 16.70 15.80
C PHE A 700 39.05 16.86 14.44
N ILE A 701 39.81 16.99 13.35
CA ILE A 701 39.24 17.20 12.01
C ILE A 701 38.39 15.98 11.58
N VAL A 702 38.94 14.79 11.77
CA VAL A 702 38.21 13.54 11.40
C VAL A 702 36.96 13.39 12.24
N CYS A 703 36.99 13.60 13.55
CA CYS A 703 35.81 13.52 14.41
C CYS A 703 34.77 14.59 14.06
N LEU A 704 35.20 15.83 13.72
CA LEU A 704 34.29 16.90 13.31
C LEU A 704 33.53 16.52 12.01
N ILE A 705 34.29 16.04 11.02
CA ILE A 705 33.70 15.62 9.74
C ILE A 705 32.78 14.41 9.94
N SER A 706 33.20 13.38 10.68
CA SER A 706 32.40 12.18 10.91
C SER A 706 31.12 12.50 11.69
N ALA A 707 31.18 13.33 12.72
CA ALA A 707 29.99 13.73 13.48
C ALA A 707 28.98 14.51 12.62
N SER A 708 29.47 15.39 11.72
CA SER A 708 28.59 16.12 10.80
C SER A 708 27.92 15.19 9.77
N LEU A 709 28.64 14.20 9.23
CA LEU A 709 28.14 13.25 8.24
C LEU A 709 27.11 12.29 8.84
N THR A 710 27.33 11.82 10.07
CA THR A 710 26.40 10.92 10.77
C THR A 710 25.02 11.56 10.98
N LEU A 711 24.94 12.87 11.13
CA LEU A 711 23.67 13.61 11.26
C LEU A 711 22.92 13.75 9.93
N ILE A 712 23.62 13.66 8.78
CA ILE A 712 23.03 13.84 7.44
C ILE A 712 22.58 12.51 6.86
N ILE A 713 23.23 11.38 7.20
CA ILE A 713 23.07 10.08 6.54
C ILE A 713 22.21 9.12 7.40
N GLU A 714 20.98 9.53 7.73
CA GLU A 714 20.13 8.72 8.63
C GLU A 714 19.54 7.43 8.01
N ARG A 715 19.57 7.24 6.68
CA ARG A 715 18.81 6.16 6.01
C ARG A 715 19.58 5.20 5.12
N ASN A 716 20.88 5.44 4.91
CA ASN A 716 21.69 4.59 4.03
C ASN A 716 22.74 3.83 4.83
N GLN A 717 22.46 2.53 5.09
CA GLN A 717 23.33 1.65 5.90
C GLN A 717 24.73 1.47 5.31
N ASP A 718 24.85 1.39 3.97
CA ASP A 718 26.14 1.27 3.28
C ASP A 718 26.99 2.54 3.47
N ALA A 719 26.36 3.70 3.38
CA ALA A 719 27.04 4.97 3.56
C ALA A 719 27.48 5.16 5.02
N ASP A 720 26.62 4.85 6.00
CA ASP A 720 26.95 4.96 7.42
C ASP A 720 28.14 4.06 7.79
N PHE A 721 28.10 2.78 7.36
CA PHE A 721 29.21 1.86 7.55
C PHE A 721 30.51 2.33 6.87
N ALA A 722 30.41 2.82 5.62
CA ALA A 722 31.57 3.29 4.88
C ALA A 722 32.24 4.49 5.57
N PHE A 723 31.46 5.51 5.95
CA PHE A 723 32.01 6.71 6.57
C PHE A 723 32.58 6.44 7.96
N ALA A 724 31.91 5.63 8.78
CA ALA A 724 32.44 5.25 10.09
C ALA A 724 33.76 4.48 9.95
N SER A 725 33.82 3.50 9.05
CA SER A 725 35.03 2.70 8.79
C SER A 725 36.17 3.54 8.24
N ILE A 726 35.91 4.41 7.25
CA ILE A 726 36.93 5.32 6.69
C ILE A 726 37.48 6.26 7.77
N ALA A 727 36.60 6.83 8.60
CA ALA A 727 37.02 7.74 9.67
C ALA A 727 37.97 7.05 10.67
N ILE A 728 37.64 5.84 11.11
CA ILE A 728 38.47 5.06 12.06
C ILE A 728 39.80 4.68 11.39
N ILE A 729 39.78 4.14 10.18
CA ILE A 729 40.99 3.69 9.46
C ILE A 729 41.91 4.89 9.20
N LEU A 730 41.38 5.97 8.63
CA LEU A 730 42.15 7.17 8.29
C LEU A 730 42.76 7.80 9.56
N CYS A 731 41.95 7.93 10.63
CA CYS A 731 42.41 8.49 11.91
C CYS A 731 43.61 7.72 12.49
N CYS A 732 43.52 6.36 12.50
CA CYS A 732 44.58 5.49 12.99
C CYS A 732 45.82 5.52 12.10
N PHE A 733 45.67 5.37 10.75
CA PHE A 733 46.78 5.38 9.82
C PHE A 733 47.59 6.69 9.88
N VAL A 734 46.92 7.83 9.82
CA VAL A 734 47.56 9.13 9.85
C VAL A 734 48.24 9.36 11.21
N SER A 735 47.54 9.08 12.32
CA SER A 735 48.09 9.32 13.66
C SER A 735 49.31 8.43 13.96
N PHE A 736 49.21 7.13 13.62
CA PHE A 736 50.36 6.22 13.86
C PHE A 736 51.48 6.42 12.83
N GLY A 737 51.14 6.76 11.60
CA GLY A 737 52.12 7.17 10.59
C GLY A 737 52.97 8.37 11.06
N LEU A 738 52.31 9.41 11.53
CA LEU A 738 52.99 10.59 12.05
C LEU A 738 53.94 10.25 13.20
N ILE A 739 53.54 9.40 14.15
CA ILE A 739 54.36 9.07 15.35
C ILE A 739 55.48 8.09 15.03
N PHE A 740 55.20 7.07 14.19
CA PHE A 740 56.13 5.93 14.06
C PHE A 740 56.95 5.94 12.77
N LEU A 741 56.45 6.52 11.65
CA LEU A 741 57.20 6.54 10.38
C LEU A 741 58.59 7.22 10.53
N PRO A 742 58.73 8.39 11.20
CA PRO A 742 60.04 8.97 11.44
C PRO A 742 60.97 8.05 12.27
N LYS A 743 60.42 7.27 13.20
CA LYS A 743 61.17 6.33 14.05
C LYS A 743 61.64 5.12 13.24
N ILE A 744 60.81 4.60 12.34
CA ILE A 744 61.14 3.49 11.47
C ILE A 744 62.24 3.92 10.45
N LEU A 745 62.10 5.11 9.85
CA LEU A 745 63.07 5.64 8.89
C LEU A 745 64.43 5.89 9.57
N TYR A 746 64.45 6.48 10.79
CA TYR A 746 65.67 6.65 11.56
C TYR A 746 66.35 5.31 11.88
N HIS A 747 65.58 4.29 12.25
CA HIS A 747 66.12 2.96 12.51
C HIS A 747 66.68 2.29 11.22
N ALA A 748 66.05 2.45 10.11
CA ALA A 748 66.49 1.91 8.81
C ALA A 748 67.81 2.56 8.35
N THR A 749 67.88 3.88 8.45
CA THR A 749 69.09 4.63 8.10
C THR A 749 70.26 4.33 9.05
N SER A 750 69.97 4.18 10.36
CA SER A 750 71.03 3.78 11.33
C SER A 750 71.57 2.36 11.12
N ASN A 751 70.81 1.45 10.61
CA ASN A 751 71.24 0.07 10.27
C ASN A 751 71.96 -0.02 8.92
N SER A 752 71.67 0.89 7.96
CA SER A 752 72.35 0.94 6.69
C SER A 752 73.77 1.49 6.81
N THR A 753 74.01 2.37 7.83
CA THR A 753 75.36 2.88 8.19
C THR A 753 76.24 1.85 8.90
N THR A 754 75.63 0.82 9.54
CA THR A 754 76.43 -0.26 10.20
C THR A 754 76.70 -1.46 9.25
N ALA A 755 76.10 -1.54 8.09
CA ALA A 755 76.36 -2.63 7.13
C ALA A 755 77.30 -2.25 6.02
N GLY A 756 77.81 -1.00 5.97
CA GLY A 756 78.80 -0.50 4.98
C GLY A 756 80.12 -0.16 5.64
N HIS A 757 80.94 -1.12 5.87
CA HIS A 757 82.38 -0.89 6.13
C HIS A 757 83.01 -0.49 4.81
N GLY A 758 83.31 0.81 4.63
CA GLY A 758 84.12 1.30 3.57
C GLY A 758 83.68 2.60 2.89
N SER A 759 83.77 3.67 3.51
CA SER A 759 84.20 5.02 3.07
C SER A 759 83.88 6.10 4.11
N ASN A 760 84.64 6.16 5.07
CA ASN A 760 84.79 7.34 5.95
C ASN A 760 85.50 8.42 5.15
N SER A 761 84.92 9.55 4.88
CA SER A 761 85.50 10.84 4.89
C SER A 761 84.63 12.05 4.53
N THR A 762 83.50 11.86 3.93
CA THR A 762 82.70 13.00 3.39
C THR A 762 81.53 13.49 4.30
N THR A 763 80.97 12.61 5.16
CA THR A 763 79.81 12.94 5.97
C THR A 763 80.17 13.57 7.34
N GLN A 764 81.39 13.42 7.83
CA GLN A 764 81.87 14.12 9.04
C GLN A 764 82.25 15.52 8.75
N GLN A 765 82.72 15.84 7.51
CA GLN A 765 83.01 17.22 7.13
C GLN A 765 81.79 18.10 6.90
N LEU A 766 80.68 17.53 6.39
CA LEU A 766 79.45 18.30 6.20
C LEU A 766 78.75 18.67 7.54
N SER A 767 78.83 17.80 8.58
CA SER A 767 78.28 18.13 9.91
C SER A 767 79.18 19.18 10.66
N SER A 768 80.47 19.25 10.40
CA SER A 768 81.33 20.26 11.00
C SER A 768 81.21 21.65 10.33
N GLU A 769 81.01 21.72 9.03
CA GLU A 769 80.67 22.91 8.28
C GLU A 769 79.31 23.48 8.62
N ASP A 770 78.28 22.63 8.83
CA ASP A 770 76.95 23.09 9.26
C ASP A 770 76.94 23.57 10.73
N GLU A 771 77.77 22.97 11.62
CA GLU A 771 77.94 23.49 12.99
C GLU A 771 78.71 24.78 13.00
N GLU A 772 79.71 24.96 12.14
CA GLU A 772 80.48 26.22 12.05
C GLU A 772 79.60 27.31 11.40
N LYS A 773 78.80 27.04 10.40
CA LYS A 773 77.86 27.96 9.82
C LYS A 773 76.74 28.33 10.80
N HIS A 774 76.26 27.39 11.64
CA HIS A 774 75.30 27.64 12.69
C HIS A 774 75.89 28.49 13.81
N ARG A 775 77.21 28.30 14.19
CA ARG A 775 77.90 29.16 15.11
C ARG A 775 78.10 30.55 14.54
N LYS A 776 78.46 30.70 13.26
CA LYS A 776 78.53 32.00 12.60
C LYS A 776 77.22 32.75 12.57
N LEU A 777 76.08 32.06 12.29
CA LEU A 777 74.77 32.66 12.34
C LEU A 777 74.31 33.04 13.74
N ILE A 778 74.73 32.31 14.77
CA ILE A 778 74.46 32.67 16.17
C ILE A 778 75.25 33.90 16.55
N ALA A 779 76.57 34.00 16.19
CA ALA A 779 77.40 35.15 16.47
C ALA A 779 76.89 36.42 15.73
N GLU A 780 76.46 36.30 14.48
CA GLU A 780 75.85 37.38 13.71
C GLU A 780 74.51 37.85 14.32
N ASN A 781 73.73 36.95 14.83
CA ASN A 781 72.47 37.26 15.52
C ASN A 781 72.70 37.95 16.85
N GLU A 782 73.79 37.59 17.58
CA GLU A 782 74.24 38.30 18.82
C GLU A 782 74.75 39.68 18.51
N GLN A 783 75.53 39.85 17.42
CA GLN A 783 75.99 41.18 16.98
C GLN A 783 74.85 42.10 16.57
N LEU A 784 73.87 41.56 15.81
CA LEU A 784 72.63 42.27 15.40
C LEU A 784 71.79 42.67 16.64
N ARG A 785 71.69 41.80 17.64
CA ARG A 785 71.02 42.12 18.91
C ARG A 785 71.71 43.17 19.70
N ALA A 786 73.05 43.18 19.76
CA ALA A 786 73.85 44.23 20.38
C ALA A 786 73.65 45.55 19.64
N LEU A 787 73.63 45.55 18.31
CA LEU A 787 73.40 46.76 17.51
C LEU A 787 72.01 47.35 17.70
N ILE A 788 70.99 46.46 17.81
CA ILE A 788 69.66 46.88 18.14
C ILE A 788 69.57 47.50 19.51
N ALA A 789 70.21 46.92 20.54
CA ALA A 789 70.23 47.42 21.88
C ALA A 789 70.98 48.81 21.95
N GLU A 790 72.08 49.01 21.20
CA GLU A 790 72.77 50.28 21.07
C GLU A 790 71.86 51.34 20.39
N ARG A 791 71.15 50.97 19.35
CA ARG A 791 70.20 51.88 18.67
C ARG A 791 69.04 52.26 19.55
N GLU A 792 68.50 51.32 20.33
CA GLU A 792 67.42 51.54 21.32
C GLU A 792 67.91 52.48 22.45
N ALA A 793 69.16 52.29 22.95
CA ALA A 793 69.76 53.21 23.95
C ALA A 793 69.85 54.61 23.38
N ARG A 794 70.27 54.78 22.14
CA ARG A 794 70.40 56.09 21.49
C ARG A 794 69.01 56.72 21.18
N VAL A 795 68.03 55.97 20.85
CA VAL A 795 66.65 56.46 20.73
C VAL A 795 66.08 56.91 22.09
N ASN A 796 66.32 56.13 23.14
CA ASN A 796 65.96 56.53 24.50
C ASN A 796 66.68 57.78 24.96
N GLU A 797 68.00 57.96 24.66
CA GLU A 797 68.76 59.18 24.93
C GLU A 797 68.14 60.37 24.17
N LEU A 798 67.80 60.25 22.94
CA LEU A 798 67.15 61.29 22.14
C LEU A 798 65.76 61.65 22.69
N ILE A 799 65.01 60.65 23.15
CA ILE A 799 63.70 60.85 23.79
C ILE A 799 63.83 61.65 25.11
N GLU A 800 64.85 61.32 25.89
CA GLU A 800 65.12 62.06 27.10
C GLU A 800 65.55 63.52 26.80
N LYS A 801 66.39 63.78 25.79
CA LYS A 801 66.76 65.12 25.32
C LYS A 801 65.56 65.89 24.77
N LEU A 802 64.64 65.23 24.08
CA LEU A 802 63.40 65.89 23.63
C LEU A 802 62.43 66.20 24.77
N LYS A 803 62.36 65.36 25.82
CA LYS A 803 61.61 65.68 27.04
C LYS A 803 62.19 66.90 27.79
N GLN A 804 63.50 67.07 27.80
CA GLN A 804 64.17 68.25 28.41
C GLN A 804 63.92 69.56 27.65
N HIS A 805 63.51 69.53 26.38
CA HIS A 805 63.22 70.72 25.55
C HIS A 805 61.71 71.04 25.44
N GLY A 806 60.88 70.54 26.33
CA GLY A 806 59.51 71.02 26.52
C GLY A 806 58.47 70.68 25.39
N SER A 807 58.81 69.74 24.54
CA SER A 807 57.85 69.26 23.51
C SER A 807 57.06 68.06 24.01
N ASN A 808 55.77 68.28 24.27
CA ASN A 808 54.84 67.23 24.61
C ASN A 808 54.54 66.37 23.37
N ILE A 809 55.36 65.38 23.01
CA ILE A 809 55.11 64.42 21.98
C ILE A 809 54.67 63.12 22.65
N VAL A 810 53.39 62.72 22.45
CA VAL A 810 52.84 61.48 22.93
C VAL A 810 53.37 60.36 22.06
N ILE A 811 54.45 59.72 22.45
CA ILE A 811 55.00 58.52 21.79
C ILE A 811 54.23 57.29 22.32
N ARG A 812 53.19 56.94 21.66
CA ARG A 812 52.39 55.75 22.02
C ARG A 812 52.79 54.45 21.31
N ASP A 813 53.70 54.49 20.34
CA ASP A 813 53.92 53.34 19.44
C ASP A 813 55.31 52.69 19.47
N VAL A 814 56.29 53.19 20.30
CA VAL A 814 57.63 52.61 20.31
C VAL A 814 57.77 51.36 21.20
N GLN A 815 56.85 51.13 22.13
CA GLN A 815 56.89 49.90 22.99
C GLN A 815 56.40 48.62 22.37
N ARG A 816 55.85 48.63 21.12
CA ARG A 816 55.31 47.43 20.44
C ARG A 816 56.28 46.65 19.56
N PHE A 817 57.50 47.15 19.37
CA PHE A 817 58.47 46.47 18.49
C PHE A 817 59.48 45.58 19.22
N THR A 818 59.47 45.52 20.53
CA THR A 818 60.55 44.84 21.31
C THR A 818 60.11 43.48 21.91
N THR A 819 58.91 42.96 21.62
CA THR A 819 58.44 41.71 22.28
C THR A 819 57.97 40.59 21.38
N ASN A 820 58.42 40.42 20.12
CA ASN A 820 58.23 39.15 19.43
C ASN A 820 59.32 38.86 18.37
N PRO A 821 60.32 38.05 18.69
CA PRO A 821 61.15 37.40 17.68
C PRO A 821 60.78 35.94 17.57
N SER A 822 59.89 35.59 16.68
CA SER A 822 59.81 34.20 16.13
C SER A 822 58.85 34.10 14.96
N SER A 823 59.32 34.29 13.75
CA SER A 823 58.89 33.51 12.57
C SER A 823 59.99 33.73 11.50
N GLY A 824 60.81 32.72 11.33
CA GLY A 824 61.84 32.69 10.32
C GLY A 824 61.20 32.49 8.91
N PRO A 825 61.93 32.91 7.85
CA PRO A 825 61.40 32.86 6.50
C PRO A 825 61.53 31.48 5.91
N THR A 826 60.49 30.99 5.40
CA THR A 826 60.48 29.84 4.44
C THR A 826 60.94 30.35 3.10
N SER A 827 61.96 29.70 2.60
CA SER A 827 62.48 29.82 1.25
C SER A 827 61.49 29.43 0.20
N ALA A 828 61.23 30.27 -0.78
CA ALA A 828 60.75 29.89 -2.10
C ALA A 828 61.75 30.41 -3.13
N ASN A 829 62.23 29.49 -3.94
CA ASN A 829 63.12 29.73 -5.09
C ASN A 829 62.28 30.23 -6.26
N HIS A 830 62.96 31.18 -6.98
CA HIS A 830 63.00 31.42 -8.45
C HIS A 830 61.75 31.41 -9.28
N ASP A 831 61.41 32.39 -10.04
CA ASP A 831 62.06 33.04 -11.16
C ASP A 831 61.24 34.23 -11.64
N GLY A 832 61.85 35.24 -12.17
CA GLY A 832 61.32 36.09 -13.25
C GLY A 832 60.93 37.53 -12.93
N GLU A 833 61.90 38.37 -13.13
CA GLU A 833 61.87 39.71 -13.78
C GLU A 833 60.72 40.71 -13.52
N SER A 834 61.21 41.82 -13.08
CA SER A 834 60.98 43.20 -13.54
C SER A 834 59.84 44.04 -12.98
N THR A 835 60.27 45.16 -12.41
CA THR A 835 59.67 46.47 -12.45
C THR A 835 58.42 46.73 -11.59
N GLY A 836 58.58 47.61 -10.66
CA GLY A 836 57.51 48.43 -10.12
C GLY A 836 57.57 48.71 -8.65
N LEU A 837 58.39 49.69 -8.29
CA LEU A 837 58.16 50.45 -7.05
C LEU A 837 56.71 50.95 -7.07
N ILE A 838 55.97 50.73 -5.98
CA ILE A 838 54.81 51.44 -5.45
C ILE A 838 53.82 50.37 -4.95
N ASP A 839 53.77 50.18 -3.66
CA ASP A 839 52.64 49.93 -2.81
C ASP A 839 52.99 49.26 -1.47
N SER A 840 53.87 49.84 -0.73
CA SER A 840 54.03 49.43 0.69
C SER A 840 53.10 50.21 1.65
N THR A 841 52.29 51.14 1.16
CA THR A 841 51.36 51.91 1.99
C THR A 841 49.92 51.41 2.07
N ALA A 842 49.50 50.55 1.16
CA ALA A 842 48.14 49.99 1.12
C ALA A 842 47.89 48.77 2.06
N TYR A 843 49.00 48.12 2.49
CA TYR A 843 48.84 46.87 3.32
C TYR A 843 48.68 47.15 4.83
N VAL A 844 49.03 48.41 5.28
CA VAL A 844 48.93 48.80 6.69
C VAL A 844 47.51 49.30 7.07
N MET A 845 46.73 49.79 6.11
CA MET A 845 45.37 50.29 6.40
C MET A 845 44.22 49.22 6.37
N ARG A 846 44.50 48.03 5.86
CA ARG A 846 43.45 46.95 5.82
C ARG A 846 43.42 46.06 7.06
N ARG A 847 44.32 46.21 8.01
CA ARG A 847 44.35 45.47 9.30
C ARG A 847 43.74 46.22 10.48
N ARG A 848 43.18 47.43 10.29
CA ARG A 848 42.58 48.24 11.37
C ARG A 848 41.05 48.19 11.46
N SER A 849 40.34 47.36 10.67
CA SER A 849 38.87 47.35 10.67
C SER A 849 38.22 46.09 11.26
N THR A 850 38.97 45.24 11.97
CA THR A 850 38.39 44.07 12.62
C THR A 850 38.89 43.93 14.05
N PHE A 851 38.49 44.83 14.92
CA PHE A 851 38.30 44.57 16.36
C PHE A 851 37.57 45.75 17.03
N ALA A 852 36.27 45.62 17.16
CA ALA A 852 35.49 46.20 18.26
C ALA A 852 34.24 45.33 18.49
N ASN A 853 34.20 44.84 19.67
CA ASN A 853 33.17 44.00 20.27
C ASN A 853 31.82 44.70 20.45
N PRO A 854 30.78 43.93 20.73
CA PRO A 854 29.39 44.35 20.72
C PRO A 854 28.90 44.79 22.08
N ILE A 855 28.01 45.76 22.12
CA ILE A 855 27.05 45.93 23.22
C ILE A 855 25.79 46.61 22.68
N THR A 856 24.69 45.85 22.76
CA THR A 856 23.32 46.20 23.11
C THR A 856 22.57 47.38 22.50
N LEU A 857 21.35 47.08 22.24
CA LEU A 857 20.06 47.75 22.43
C LEU A 857 19.38 48.41 21.21
N SER A 858 18.29 47.73 20.90
CA SER A 858 16.93 48.26 20.74
C SER A 858 16.62 49.31 19.69
N THR A 859 15.58 48.93 19.01
CA THR A 859 14.40 49.70 18.58
C THR A 859 14.45 50.58 17.34
N HIS A 860 13.38 50.39 16.65
CA HIS A 860 12.55 51.22 15.78
C HIS A 860 12.79 51.34 14.31
N LEU A 861 11.78 50.74 13.67
CA LEU A 861 10.81 51.30 12.68
C LEU A 861 11.35 51.80 11.34
N SER A 862 10.78 51.20 10.37
CA SER A 862 9.88 51.74 9.36
C SER A 862 10.29 51.55 7.91
N ASN A 863 9.36 50.84 7.23
CA ASN A 863 8.71 51.18 5.96
C ASN A 863 9.53 51.39 4.67
N THR A 864 9.22 50.58 3.73
CA THR A 864 8.38 50.80 2.50
C THR A 864 8.61 49.63 1.57
N ALA A 865 7.63 48.83 1.26
CA ALA A 865 6.54 48.95 0.28
C ALA A 865 6.97 48.68 -1.17
N ILE A 866 6.31 47.73 -1.78
CA ILE A 866 5.63 47.73 -3.11
C ILE A 866 5.44 46.23 -3.47
N SER A 867 4.27 45.68 -3.31
CA SER A 867 3.11 45.44 -4.22
C SER A 867 3.43 44.40 -5.28
N THR A 868 2.62 43.36 -5.38
CA THR A 868 1.33 43.31 -6.09
C THR A 868 0.65 41.96 -5.81
N THR A 869 -0.61 42.02 -5.36
CA THR A 869 -1.89 41.48 -5.87
C THR A 869 -1.90 40.02 -6.30
N THR A 870 -2.83 39.18 -5.95
CA THR A 870 -4.29 39.19 -5.76
C THR A 870 -4.68 37.77 -5.30
N THR A 871 -5.62 37.41 -4.63
CA THR A 871 -7.03 37.56 -4.35
C THR A 871 -7.48 36.48 -3.37
N SER A 872 -8.29 36.90 -2.50
CA SER A 872 -9.03 36.24 -1.44
C SER A 872 -10.07 35.20 -1.92
N VAL A 873 -10.39 34.23 -1.06
CA VAL A 873 -11.79 33.97 -0.63
C VAL A 873 -11.80 33.30 0.75
N THR A 874 -12.64 33.83 1.57
CA THR A 874 -12.98 33.59 2.96
C THR A 874 -13.72 32.27 3.25
N GLY A 875 -13.51 31.71 4.44
CA GLY A 875 -14.39 30.69 5.02
C GLY A 875 -14.06 30.42 6.49
N LYS A 876 -14.91 30.84 7.36
CA LYS A 876 -14.87 30.85 8.84
C LYS A 876 -14.54 29.52 9.50
N VAL A 877 -13.67 29.60 10.48
CA VAL A 877 -13.45 28.62 11.56
C VAL A 877 -14.42 28.94 12.70
N VAL A 878 -15.05 27.92 13.27
CA VAL A 878 -15.73 27.96 14.57
C VAL A 878 -15.02 26.98 15.50
N GLU A 879 -14.38 27.49 16.52
CA GLU A 879 -13.88 26.76 17.69
C GLU A 879 -15.03 26.44 18.65
N VAL A 880 -14.98 25.29 19.32
CA VAL A 880 -15.64 25.01 20.60
C VAL A 880 -14.76 24.06 21.43
N PRO A 881 -14.65 24.25 22.74
CA PRO A 881 -13.53 23.81 23.58
C PRO A 881 -13.74 22.47 24.28
N THR A 882 -12.61 21.91 24.68
CA THR A 882 -12.42 20.77 25.58
C THR A 882 -12.76 21.08 27.02
N GLU A 883 -13.45 20.17 27.70
CA GLU A 883 -13.29 19.94 29.14
C GLU A 883 -13.30 18.44 29.48
N MET A 884 -12.29 18.06 30.26
CA MET A 884 -12.10 16.78 30.95
C MET A 884 -13.11 16.57 32.05
N ASN A 885 -13.51 15.33 32.33
CA ASN A 885 -13.40 14.78 33.69
C ASN A 885 -13.48 13.24 33.73
N HIS A 886 -12.59 12.68 34.52
CA HIS A 886 -12.48 11.32 35.03
C HIS A 886 -13.76 10.85 35.72
N ILE A 887 -14.01 9.53 35.73
CA ILE A 887 -14.20 8.64 36.89
C ILE A 887 -14.36 7.20 36.43
N ASP A 888 -13.63 6.28 37.08
CA ASP A 888 -13.55 4.84 36.96
C ASP A 888 -14.50 4.09 37.90
N PRO A 889 -14.55 2.77 37.94
CA PRO A 889 -15.73 1.92 37.73
C PRO A 889 -16.22 1.22 39.00
N LYS A 890 -17.44 0.65 39.01
CA LYS A 890 -17.77 -0.69 39.55
C LYS A 890 -19.29 -0.95 39.67
N HIS A 891 -19.61 -2.21 39.47
CA HIS A 891 -20.73 -3.04 39.95
C HIS A 891 -22.09 -3.02 39.24
N SER A 892 -22.30 -4.17 38.54
CA SER A 892 -23.34 -5.20 38.86
C SER A 892 -24.83 -4.87 38.71
N SER A 893 -25.46 -5.82 38.04
CA SER A 893 -26.80 -6.39 38.25
C SER A 893 -27.98 -5.90 37.43
N THR A 894 -28.45 -6.81 36.57
CA THR A 894 -29.85 -7.30 36.40
C THR A 894 -30.98 -6.33 36.22
N SER A 895 -31.72 -6.61 35.19
CA SER A 895 -33.16 -6.71 35.01
C SER A 895 -33.75 -5.80 33.90
N SER A 896 -34.21 -6.44 32.88
CA SER A 896 -35.57 -6.61 32.39
C SER A 896 -36.39 -5.32 32.17
N TYR A 897 -37.10 -5.40 31.08
CA TYR A 897 -38.37 -4.78 30.68
C TYR A 897 -38.36 -3.63 29.64
N ARG A 898 -38.87 -4.01 28.49
CA ARG A 898 -40.06 -3.59 27.74
C ARG A 898 -40.08 -2.24 27.01
N GLU A 899 -40.37 -2.42 25.74
CA GLU A 899 -41.39 -1.73 24.90
C GLU A 899 -41.43 -0.19 24.96
N SER A 900 -41.37 0.51 23.87
CA SER A 900 -42.32 0.61 22.77
C SER A 900 -41.97 1.80 21.87
N VAL A 901 -42.13 1.60 20.56
CA VAL A 901 -42.89 2.43 19.62
C VAL A 901 -42.54 3.95 19.53
N CYS A 902 -41.91 4.32 18.47
CA CYS A 902 -42.47 5.07 17.33
C CYS A 902 -41.52 4.96 16.13
#